data_4a5a1f7a30f8db7539673a0c801348e9
#
_entry.id   4a5a1f7a30f8db7539673a0c801348e9
#
_cell.length_a   1.000
_cell.length_b   1.000
_cell.length_c   1.000
_cell.angle_alpha   90.00
_cell.angle_beta   90.00
_cell.angle_gamma   90.00
#
_symmetry.space_group_name_H-M   'P 1'
#
loop_
_entity.id
_entity.type
_entity.pdbx_description
1 polymer ?
#
loop_
_entity_poly.entity_id
_entity_poly.type
_entity_poly.pdbx_seq_one_letter_code
_entity_poly.pdbx_strand_id
1 'polypeptide(L)'
;MERASKHCMRARISICHDRIQTLKGTLDESKQQLSSFVTEDTSSTLLQFLKMRSQSVRNNIKARHENKLTNLRMEVENDRPNIIDKKNWVINLSQKPLTVAECSLLEKGPKFAPTPQTIPVKDIVSEVEAAIVHLPDETKDAVRTTTASLLHRARLPPHSNTTKAELRALKNLKHDHERVITKADKGNCFVVMDRTDYDSKMETLLSDRDTYQPVLKSPFAKIERDLNSRLLALKRQNKINETVYQKLRSTDGSPPAIRGSIKHHKPGFPLRPIVSSIGSALYNTSKFLSDILSPIQNLNGYSVLNSSQFAKEVANMEISEDEVMVSFDVVSLFTAIPLNKACDDIRNKLNNDSTLPSRTSLTTDDIISLLDFTLSNNYFVYNNCVYKQVHGCAMGSPVSPIVANLCMEVVEELAINTSTVAPRVWKRYVDDSFVIIKKDAVSSFHDTLNSIDHKIVFTIEEENNGQISFLDTLVSRKNGVVVIDVYRKPTHTDRYLDFSSHHEIKHKVSAASTLLFRAANLPSTCEGKACETSHVTEALTANGYPSTVISNILKKKPTLTTPPPEELVSMFFKLADPSDTSLGFACLPYIRGLSEPLTRLLRKNDIRVVSKPAKTLQQEFPSPKFRQPLDLQCNVVYKNSVR
;
A
#
# COMPACT_ATOMS: atom_id res chain seq x y z
N MET A 1 -11.53 -36.30 8.25
CA MET A 1 -10.27 -36.69 8.89
C MET A 1 -9.74 -35.62 9.86
N GLU A 2 -9.62 -34.35 9.50
CA GLU A 2 -9.04 -33.29 10.36
C GLU A 2 -9.78 -33.05 11.70
N ARG A 3 -11.14 -33.11 11.71
CA ARG A 3 -11.94 -33.01 12.95
C ARG A 3 -11.69 -34.19 13.90
N ALA A 4 -11.60 -35.40 13.37
CA ALA A 4 -11.31 -36.61 14.15
C ALA A 4 -9.89 -36.56 14.74
N SER A 5 -8.89 -36.12 13.97
CA SER A 5 -7.51 -35.94 14.42
C SER A 5 -7.42 -34.89 15.55
N LYS A 6 -8.12 -33.75 15.43
CA LYS A 6 -8.19 -32.72 16.48
C LYS A 6 -8.89 -33.25 17.74
N HIS A 7 -9.92 -34.05 17.58
CA HIS A 7 -10.63 -34.66 18.71
C HIS A 7 -9.75 -35.66 19.47
N CYS A 8 -9.06 -36.54 18.73
CA CYS A 8 -8.09 -37.48 19.32
C CYS A 8 -6.94 -36.76 20.01
N MET A 9 -6.43 -35.66 19.44
CA MET A 9 -5.36 -34.88 20.07
C MET A 9 -5.82 -34.23 21.38
N ARG A 10 -7.04 -33.65 21.43
CA ARG A 10 -7.63 -33.09 22.65
C ARG A 10 -7.84 -34.16 23.74
N ALA A 11 -8.36 -35.33 23.36
CA ALA A 11 -8.51 -36.45 24.28
C ALA A 11 -7.17 -36.92 24.85
N ARG A 12 -6.10 -37.01 24.03
CA ARG A 12 -4.75 -37.35 24.50
C ARG A 12 -4.19 -36.28 25.45
N ILE A 13 -4.41 -35.00 25.18
CA ILE A 13 -3.98 -33.89 26.04
C ILE A 13 -4.71 -33.99 27.40
N SER A 14 -6.02 -34.27 27.43
CA SER A 14 -6.77 -34.48 28.66
C SER A 14 -6.21 -35.65 29.46
N ILE A 15 -6.02 -36.83 28.86
CA ILE A 15 -5.41 -37.99 29.50
C ILE A 15 -4.04 -37.68 30.09
N CYS A 16 -3.19 -36.89 29.38
CA CYS A 16 -1.91 -36.46 29.92
C CYS A 16 -2.05 -35.53 31.14
N HIS A 17 -3.05 -34.63 31.12
CA HIS A 17 -3.31 -33.75 32.26
C HIS A 17 -3.75 -34.54 33.51
N ASP A 18 -4.67 -35.49 33.35
CA ASP A 18 -5.18 -36.34 34.40
C ASP A 18 -4.04 -37.17 35.03
N ARG A 19 -3.17 -37.74 34.15
CA ARG A 19 -2.00 -38.49 34.60
C ARG A 19 -0.97 -37.60 35.35
N ILE A 20 -0.76 -36.37 34.95
CA ILE A 20 0.08 -35.40 35.63
C ILE A 20 -0.48 -35.09 37.01
N GLN A 21 -1.78 -34.92 37.15
CA GLN A 21 -2.42 -34.67 38.45
C GLN A 21 -2.28 -35.86 39.38
N THR A 22 -2.53 -37.08 38.88
CA THR A 22 -2.34 -38.31 39.66
C THR A 22 -0.89 -38.44 40.15
N LEU A 23 0.11 -38.22 39.25
CA LEU A 23 1.52 -38.28 39.61
C LEU A 23 1.95 -37.20 40.61
N LYS A 24 1.32 -36.02 40.59
CA LYS A 24 1.55 -35.00 41.61
C LYS A 24 1.06 -35.44 42.98
N GLY A 25 -0.16 -36.01 43.04
CA GLY A 25 -0.70 -36.57 44.29
C GLY A 25 0.24 -37.62 44.91
N THR A 26 0.65 -38.63 44.10
CA THR A 26 1.58 -39.67 44.52
C THR A 26 2.94 -39.12 44.98
N LEU A 27 3.42 -38.05 44.31
CA LEU A 27 4.69 -37.40 44.71
C LEU A 27 4.54 -36.71 46.07
N ASP A 28 3.41 -36.07 46.33
CA ASP A 28 3.17 -35.36 47.60
C ASP A 28 2.95 -36.35 48.76
N GLU A 29 2.26 -37.48 48.51
CA GLU A 29 2.20 -38.60 49.45
C GLU A 29 3.59 -39.19 49.77
N SER A 30 4.41 -39.42 48.73
CA SER A 30 5.78 -39.93 48.90
C SER A 30 6.69 -38.97 49.67
N LYS A 31 6.48 -37.65 49.49
CA LYS A 31 7.22 -36.63 50.28
C LYS A 31 6.81 -36.67 51.77
N GLN A 32 5.53 -36.84 52.06
CA GLN A 32 5.04 -36.97 53.44
C GLN A 32 5.59 -38.22 54.11
N GLN A 33 5.60 -39.37 53.41
CA GLN A 33 6.23 -40.58 53.88
C GLN A 33 7.73 -40.41 54.12
N LEU A 34 8.46 -39.77 53.22
CA LEU A 34 9.88 -39.50 53.36
C LEU A 34 10.17 -38.68 54.63
N SER A 35 9.37 -37.66 54.90
CA SER A 35 9.52 -36.82 56.10
C SER A 35 9.29 -37.54 57.41
N SER A 36 8.63 -38.72 57.42
CA SER A 36 8.48 -39.56 58.59
C SER A 36 9.62 -40.53 58.88
N PHE A 37 10.52 -40.78 57.89
CA PHE A 37 11.64 -41.74 58.00
C PHE A 37 13.00 -41.08 58.08
N VAL A 38 13.18 -39.82 57.79
CA VAL A 38 14.48 -39.13 57.66
C VAL A 38 14.43 -37.79 58.41
N THR A 39 15.58 -37.36 58.92
CA THR A 39 15.69 -36.05 59.59
C THR A 39 15.42 -34.92 58.63
N GLU A 40 14.93 -33.79 59.11
CA GLU A 40 14.46 -32.64 58.32
C GLU A 40 15.57 -32.11 57.38
N ASP A 41 16.81 -32.12 57.81
CA ASP A 41 17.99 -31.69 57.06
C ASP A 41 18.33 -32.64 55.89
N THR A 42 18.26 -33.96 56.13
CA THR A 42 18.45 -34.98 55.10
C THR A 42 17.32 -34.99 54.06
N SER A 43 16.07 -34.77 54.51
CA SER A 43 14.89 -34.63 53.65
C SER A 43 15.02 -33.41 52.76
N SER A 44 15.44 -32.27 53.28
CA SER A 44 15.68 -31.03 52.54
C SER A 44 16.73 -31.20 51.43
N THR A 45 17.87 -31.82 51.77
CA THR A 45 18.97 -32.08 50.84
C THR A 45 18.54 -33.03 49.71
N LEU A 46 17.81 -34.08 49.99
CA LEU A 46 17.24 -35.02 49.02
C LEU A 46 16.23 -34.37 48.10
N LEU A 47 15.34 -33.55 48.64
CA LEU A 47 14.36 -32.80 47.83
C LEU A 47 15.04 -31.80 46.91
N GLN A 48 16.09 -31.13 47.38
CA GLN A 48 16.87 -30.22 46.53
C GLN A 48 17.58 -30.95 45.38
N PHE A 49 18.20 -32.11 45.66
CA PHE A 49 18.81 -32.95 44.64
C PHE A 49 17.78 -33.44 43.58
N LEU A 50 16.62 -33.93 44.03
CA LEU A 50 15.52 -34.36 43.14
C LEU A 50 15.01 -33.23 42.29
N LYS A 51 14.90 -32.00 42.84
CA LYS A 51 14.50 -30.81 42.12
C LYS A 51 15.50 -30.44 41.02
N MET A 52 16.79 -30.47 41.29
CA MET A 52 17.84 -30.22 40.29
C MET A 52 17.84 -31.29 39.20
N ARG A 53 17.69 -32.56 39.54
CA ARG A 53 17.63 -33.68 38.57
C ARG A 53 16.37 -33.60 37.70
N SER A 54 15.24 -33.27 38.29
CA SER A 54 13.97 -33.04 37.57
C SER A 54 14.10 -31.86 36.56
N GLN A 55 14.76 -30.78 36.94
CA GLN A 55 15.03 -29.66 36.07
C GLN A 55 15.95 -30.04 34.90
N SER A 56 16.98 -30.82 35.14
CA SER A 56 17.89 -31.32 34.08
C SER A 56 17.16 -32.22 33.09
N VAL A 57 16.35 -33.16 33.57
CA VAL A 57 15.52 -34.05 32.73
C VAL A 57 14.52 -33.23 31.91
N ARG A 58 13.84 -32.23 32.51
CA ARG A 58 12.92 -31.33 31.83
C ARG A 58 13.60 -30.56 30.69
N ASN A 59 14.79 -30.02 30.93
CA ASN A 59 15.56 -29.30 29.93
C ASN A 59 15.98 -30.22 28.77
N ASN A 60 16.38 -31.43 29.04
CA ASN A 60 16.74 -32.42 28.01
C ASN A 60 15.53 -32.83 27.16
N ILE A 61 14.38 -33.08 27.79
CA ILE A 61 13.12 -33.39 27.07
C ILE A 61 12.70 -32.21 26.20
N LYS A 62 12.78 -30.99 26.72
CA LYS A 62 12.45 -29.76 25.98
C LYS A 62 13.36 -29.60 24.77
N ALA A 63 14.66 -29.77 24.93
CA ALA A 63 15.63 -29.70 23.82
C ALA A 63 15.35 -30.77 22.74
N ARG A 64 15.04 -32.02 23.17
CA ARG A 64 14.64 -33.10 22.25
C ARG A 64 13.38 -32.76 21.46
N HIS A 65 12.37 -32.19 22.11
CA HIS A 65 11.12 -31.80 21.44
C HIS A 65 11.33 -30.60 20.49
N GLU A 66 12.16 -29.62 20.87
CA GLU A 66 12.52 -28.50 20.02
C GLU A 66 13.28 -28.96 18.76
N ASN A 67 14.24 -29.86 18.91
CA ASN A 67 14.98 -30.46 17.79
C ASN A 67 14.04 -31.27 16.86
N LYS A 68 13.16 -32.11 17.45
CA LYS A 68 12.19 -32.88 16.67
C LYS A 68 11.21 -31.96 15.91
N LEU A 69 10.76 -30.88 16.52
CA LEU A 69 9.89 -29.89 15.89
C LEU A 69 10.60 -29.16 14.75
N THR A 70 11.88 -28.84 14.93
CA THR A 70 12.72 -28.21 13.91
C THR A 70 12.93 -29.15 12.73
N ASN A 71 13.22 -30.42 12.96
CA ASN A 71 13.39 -31.42 11.92
C ASN A 71 12.07 -31.63 11.13
N LEU A 72 10.93 -31.75 11.82
CA LEU A 72 9.62 -31.86 11.17
C LEU A 72 9.26 -30.61 10.35
N ARG A 73 9.69 -29.42 10.80
CA ARG A 73 9.52 -28.20 10.02
C ARG A 73 10.41 -28.19 8.78
N MET A 74 11.65 -28.64 8.89
CA MET A 74 12.57 -28.79 7.74
C MET A 74 12.07 -29.82 6.74
N GLU A 75 11.52 -30.98 7.20
CA GLU A 75 10.91 -31.98 6.33
C GLU A 75 9.69 -31.41 5.59
N VAL A 76 8.81 -30.68 6.26
CA VAL A 76 7.64 -30.02 5.64
C VAL A 76 8.04 -28.88 4.69
N GLU A 77 9.17 -28.22 4.92
CA GLU A 77 9.71 -27.20 4.02
C GLU A 77 10.38 -27.83 2.79
N ASN A 78 11.04 -28.98 2.94
CA ASN A 78 11.67 -29.70 1.82
C ASN A 78 10.66 -30.45 0.92
N ASP A 79 9.52 -30.89 1.46
CA ASP A 79 8.46 -31.57 0.70
C ASP A 79 7.49 -30.61 -0.03
N ARG A 80 7.66 -29.28 0.12
CA ARG A 80 6.90 -28.32 -0.66
C ARG A 80 7.52 -28.22 -2.05
N PRO A 81 6.79 -28.52 -3.13
CA PRO A 81 7.28 -28.19 -4.46
C PRO A 81 7.58 -26.69 -4.51
N ASN A 82 8.82 -26.34 -4.77
CA ASN A 82 9.29 -24.96 -4.88
C ASN A 82 8.81 -24.39 -6.22
N ILE A 83 7.50 -24.17 -6.35
CA ILE A 83 6.85 -23.74 -7.61
C ILE A 83 7.08 -22.22 -7.82
N ILE A 84 7.35 -21.46 -6.77
CA ILE A 84 7.59 -20.02 -6.86
C ILE A 84 9.05 -19.73 -6.56
N ASP A 85 9.74 -19.18 -7.55
CA ASP A 85 11.14 -18.75 -7.39
C ASP A 85 11.23 -17.52 -6.47
N LYS A 86 11.69 -17.72 -5.25
CA LYS A 86 11.89 -16.65 -4.25
C LYS A 86 13.09 -15.73 -4.54
N LYS A 87 13.90 -16.02 -5.56
CA LYS A 87 15.09 -15.21 -5.90
C LYS A 87 14.78 -13.73 -6.11
N ASN A 88 13.57 -13.41 -6.55
CA ASN A 88 13.13 -12.05 -6.83
C ASN A 88 12.42 -11.35 -5.65
N TRP A 89 12.34 -11.97 -4.47
CA TRP A 89 11.69 -11.37 -3.32
C TRP A 89 12.55 -10.33 -2.60
N VAL A 90 13.87 -10.39 -2.78
CA VAL A 90 14.84 -9.37 -2.33
C VAL A 90 15.87 -9.15 -3.43
N ILE A 91 16.14 -7.90 -3.76
CA ILE A 91 17.10 -7.50 -4.77
C ILE A 91 18.23 -6.75 -4.10
N ASN A 92 19.40 -7.38 -4.06
CA ASN A 92 20.60 -6.74 -3.54
C ASN A 92 21.45 -6.18 -4.68
N LEU A 93 21.51 -4.85 -4.77
CA LEU A 93 22.34 -4.10 -5.70
C LEU A 93 23.57 -3.49 -5.03
N SER A 94 23.73 -3.70 -3.71
CA SER A 94 24.91 -3.23 -2.96
C SER A 94 26.08 -4.19 -3.12
N GLN A 95 27.29 -3.69 -2.95
CA GLN A 95 28.50 -4.51 -2.98
C GLN A 95 28.58 -5.48 -1.77
N LYS A 96 27.91 -5.13 -0.66
CA LYS A 96 27.89 -5.93 0.55
C LYS A 96 26.83 -7.03 0.46
N PRO A 97 27.22 -8.32 0.58
CA PRO A 97 26.26 -9.41 0.58
C PRO A 97 25.34 -9.35 1.81
N LEU A 98 24.10 -9.78 1.62
CA LEU A 98 23.15 -9.93 2.71
C LEU A 98 23.41 -11.25 3.46
N THR A 99 23.33 -11.21 4.77
CA THR A 99 23.34 -12.42 5.60
C THR A 99 22.04 -13.21 5.44
N VAL A 100 22.06 -14.49 5.78
CA VAL A 100 20.86 -15.36 5.72
C VAL A 100 19.70 -14.77 6.54
N ALA A 101 19.98 -14.18 7.71
CA ALA A 101 18.95 -13.56 8.55
C ALA A 101 18.39 -12.27 7.96
N GLU A 102 19.23 -11.48 7.27
CA GLU A 102 18.79 -10.27 6.54
C GLU A 102 17.93 -10.66 5.34
N CYS A 103 18.32 -11.65 4.55
CA CYS A 103 17.51 -12.18 3.45
C CYS A 103 16.15 -12.67 3.96
N SER A 104 16.14 -13.55 4.96
CA SER A 104 14.91 -14.11 5.53
C SER A 104 13.96 -13.02 6.04
N LEU A 105 14.49 -11.95 6.64
CA LEU A 105 13.71 -10.81 7.10
C LEU A 105 13.12 -10.03 5.93
N LEU A 106 13.93 -9.66 4.94
CA LEU A 106 13.53 -8.82 3.80
C LEU A 106 12.57 -9.57 2.84
N GLU A 107 12.71 -10.90 2.72
CA GLU A 107 11.79 -11.77 1.98
C GLU A 107 10.35 -11.72 2.51
N LYS A 108 10.14 -11.35 3.77
CA LYS A 108 8.79 -11.12 4.33
C LYS A 108 8.05 -9.96 3.64
N GLY A 109 8.78 -9.10 2.93
CA GLY A 109 8.27 -8.04 2.06
C GLY A 109 7.97 -6.71 2.77
N PRO A 110 7.86 -5.62 2.00
CA PRO A 110 7.73 -4.24 2.53
C PRO A 110 6.51 -4.02 3.42
N LYS A 111 5.41 -4.71 3.13
CA LYS A 111 4.15 -4.60 3.88
C LYS A 111 4.06 -5.50 5.11
N PHE A 112 5.04 -6.38 5.33
CA PHE A 112 5.06 -7.24 6.51
C PHE A 112 5.15 -6.40 7.79
N ALA A 113 4.30 -6.71 8.77
CA ALA A 113 4.33 -6.09 10.09
C ALA A 113 4.91 -7.07 11.10
N PRO A 114 6.08 -6.77 11.69
CA PRO A 114 6.60 -7.50 12.84
C PRO A 114 5.62 -7.40 14.02
N THR A 115 5.62 -8.42 14.88
CA THR A 115 4.87 -8.36 16.14
C THR A 115 5.39 -7.19 16.97
N PRO A 116 4.52 -6.25 17.40
CA PRO A 116 4.92 -5.08 18.18
C PRO A 116 5.64 -5.47 19.46
N GLN A 117 6.72 -4.77 19.77
CA GLN A 117 7.50 -4.94 20.99
C GLN A 117 7.00 -4.04 22.13
N THR A 118 6.23 -3.01 21.79
CA THR A 118 5.62 -2.07 22.72
C THR A 118 4.20 -1.74 22.25
N ILE A 119 3.31 -1.42 23.19
CA ILE A 119 1.96 -0.95 22.85
C ILE A 119 2.07 0.55 22.53
N PRO A 120 1.61 1.01 21.36
CA PRO A 120 1.66 2.41 20.96
C PRO A 120 0.54 3.22 21.65
N VAL A 121 0.66 3.37 22.97
CA VAL A 121 -0.36 4.01 23.82
C VAL A 121 -0.68 5.43 23.34
N LYS A 122 0.34 6.23 23.02
CA LYS A 122 0.16 7.61 22.57
C LYS A 122 -0.66 7.69 21.29
N ASP A 123 -0.35 6.85 20.30
CA ASP A 123 -1.05 6.83 19.02
C ASP A 123 -2.51 6.39 19.20
N ILE A 124 -2.75 5.38 20.05
CA ILE A 124 -4.10 4.90 20.35
C ILE A 124 -4.92 5.99 21.03
N VAL A 125 -4.37 6.64 22.06
CA VAL A 125 -5.06 7.72 22.79
C VAL A 125 -5.37 8.89 21.87
N SER A 126 -4.39 9.34 21.05
CA SER A 126 -4.61 10.44 20.10
C SER A 126 -5.71 10.14 19.08
N GLU A 127 -5.74 8.91 18.54
CA GLU A 127 -6.75 8.50 17.57
C GLU A 127 -8.16 8.39 18.23
N VAL A 128 -8.23 7.91 19.48
CA VAL A 128 -9.49 7.85 20.23
C VAL A 128 -9.98 9.26 20.55
N GLU A 129 -9.13 10.14 21.07
CA GLU A 129 -9.51 11.53 21.40
C GLU A 129 -10.00 12.29 20.16
N ALA A 130 -9.29 12.15 19.03
CA ALA A 130 -9.71 12.76 17.77
C ALA A 130 -11.08 12.24 17.30
N ALA A 131 -11.36 10.95 17.50
CA ALA A 131 -12.60 10.33 17.05
C ALA A 131 -13.82 10.68 17.91
N ILE A 132 -13.64 10.96 19.22
CA ILE A 132 -14.74 11.22 20.16
C ILE A 132 -15.07 12.71 20.31
N VAL A 133 -14.41 13.62 19.59
CA VAL A 133 -14.56 15.09 19.72
C VAL A 133 -16.02 15.53 19.67
N HIS A 134 -16.83 14.91 18.84
CA HIS A 134 -18.23 15.28 18.60
C HIS A 134 -19.24 14.58 19.55
N LEU A 135 -18.78 13.70 20.43
CA LEU A 135 -19.66 13.02 21.40
C LEU A 135 -20.01 13.94 22.58
N PRO A 136 -21.12 13.68 23.29
CA PRO A 136 -21.43 14.32 24.57
C PRO A 136 -20.34 14.06 25.62
N ASP A 137 -20.12 15.00 26.54
CA ASP A 137 -19.00 14.93 27.50
C ASP A 137 -19.08 13.70 28.42
N GLU A 138 -20.24 13.31 28.88
CA GLU A 138 -20.45 12.08 29.68
C GLU A 138 -19.99 10.83 28.88
N THR A 139 -20.35 10.77 27.60
CA THR A 139 -19.94 9.67 26.70
C THR A 139 -18.45 9.67 26.44
N LYS A 140 -17.83 10.86 26.26
CA LYS A 140 -16.38 11.00 26.13
C LYS A 140 -15.67 10.43 27.36
N ASP A 141 -16.11 10.77 28.55
CA ASP A 141 -15.48 10.33 29.80
C ASP A 141 -15.66 8.82 30.02
N ALA A 142 -16.79 8.27 29.65
CA ALA A 142 -17.00 6.82 29.66
C ALA A 142 -16.08 6.09 28.70
N VAL A 143 -15.90 6.62 27.47
CA VAL A 143 -14.99 6.06 26.46
C VAL A 143 -13.53 6.19 26.92
N ARG A 144 -13.12 7.33 27.48
CA ARG A 144 -11.77 7.56 28.05
C ARG A 144 -11.46 6.58 29.16
N THR A 145 -12.36 6.45 30.14
CA THR A 145 -12.20 5.54 31.29
C THR A 145 -12.08 4.09 30.83
N THR A 146 -12.94 3.66 29.90
CA THR A 146 -12.89 2.30 29.37
C THR A 146 -11.62 2.08 28.55
N THR A 147 -11.21 3.04 27.74
CA THR A 147 -9.97 2.99 26.95
C THR A 147 -8.75 2.89 27.86
N ALA A 148 -8.67 3.70 28.92
CA ALA A 148 -7.59 3.65 29.92
C ALA A 148 -7.52 2.27 30.59
N SER A 149 -8.68 1.71 30.99
CA SER A 149 -8.77 0.38 31.58
C SER A 149 -8.30 -0.71 30.62
N LEU A 150 -8.69 -0.64 29.33
CA LEU A 150 -8.24 -1.59 28.30
C LEU A 150 -6.72 -1.49 28.07
N LEU A 151 -6.17 -0.28 28.00
CA LEU A 151 -4.73 -0.05 27.84
C LEU A 151 -3.92 -0.55 29.05
N HIS A 152 -4.42 -0.33 30.27
CA HIS A 152 -3.74 -0.82 31.49
C HIS A 152 -3.68 -2.35 31.56
N ARG A 153 -4.73 -3.04 31.10
CA ARG A 153 -4.80 -4.51 31.07
C ARG A 153 -4.14 -5.12 29.84
N ALA A 154 -3.78 -4.30 28.85
CA ALA A 154 -3.25 -4.77 27.58
C ALA A 154 -1.93 -5.49 27.75
N ARG A 155 -1.78 -6.61 27.06
CA ARG A 155 -0.54 -7.39 27.02
C ARG A 155 -0.09 -7.54 25.57
N LEU A 156 1.21 -7.56 25.38
CA LEU A 156 1.80 -7.87 24.07
C LEU A 156 1.45 -9.29 23.63
N PRO A 157 1.32 -9.55 22.34
CA PRO A 157 1.12 -10.90 21.82
C PRO A 157 2.25 -11.83 22.31
N PRO A 158 1.92 -13.04 22.81
CA PRO A 158 2.92 -13.93 23.42
C PRO A 158 3.91 -14.54 22.42
N HIS A 159 3.58 -14.54 21.15
CA HIS A 159 4.39 -15.11 20.08
C HIS A 159 4.83 -14.04 19.08
N SER A 160 6.14 -13.99 18.84
CA SER A 160 6.71 -13.17 17.79
C SER A 160 6.62 -13.89 16.44
N ASN A 161 6.30 -13.13 15.37
CA ASN A 161 6.34 -13.61 13.99
C ASN A 161 7.72 -13.38 13.33
N THR A 162 8.70 -12.98 14.12
CA THR A 162 10.09 -12.78 13.74
C THR A 162 11.00 -13.53 14.71
N THR A 163 12.06 -14.15 14.21
CA THR A 163 13.07 -14.83 15.01
C THR A 163 13.99 -13.82 15.71
N LYS A 164 14.73 -14.26 16.73
CA LYS A 164 15.73 -13.41 17.37
C LYS A 164 16.85 -12.98 16.41
N ALA A 165 17.21 -13.84 15.46
CA ALA A 165 18.19 -13.51 14.42
C ALA A 165 17.69 -12.43 13.47
N GLU A 166 16.43 -12.53 13.01
CA GLU A 166 15.78 -11.51 12.17
C GLU A 166 15.63 -10.17 12.91
N LEU A 167 15.31 -10.18 14.22
CA LEU A 167 15.23 -8.93 15.00
C LEU A 167 16.61 -8.25 15.14
N ARG A 168 17.69 -9.03 15.29
CA ARG A 168 19.07 -8.50 15.27
C ARG A 168 19.40 -7.94 13.88
N ALA A 169 19.07 -8.67 12.82
CA ALA A 169 19.25 -8.23 11.44
C ALA A 169 18.48 -6.91 11.18
N LEU A 170 17.24 -6.81 11.63
CA LEU A 170 16.45 -5.58 11.55
C LEU A 170 17.14 -4.40 12.23
N LYS A 171 17.67 -4.62 13.44
CA LYS A 171 18.40 -3.60 14.18
C LYS A 171 19.65 -3.15 13.43
N ASN A 172 20.43 -4.10 12.90
CA ASN A 172 21.65 -3.82 12.15
C ASN A 172 21.35 -3.04 10.87
N LEU A 173 20.41 -3.52 10.05
CA LEU A 173 20.01 -2.87 8.80
C LEU A 173 19.43 -1.45 9.03
N LYS A 174 18.75 -1.23 10.14
CA LYS A 174 18.20 0.07 10.51
C LYS A 174 19.28 1.12 10.84
N HIS A 175 20.42 0.69 11.39
CA HIS A 175 21.56 1.54 11.74
C HIS A 175 22.66 1.53 10.67
N ASP A 176 22.46 0.81 9.59
CA ASP A 176 23.37 0.82 8.45
C ASP A 176 23.10 2.07 7.60
N HIS A 177 24.00 3.03 7.69
CA HIS A 177 23.93 4.29 6.94
C HIS A 177 24.59 4.21 5.56
N GLU A 178 25.33 3.13 5.29
CA GLU A 178 26.01 2.91 4.00
C GLU A 178 25.07 2.36 2.93
N ARG A 179 23.93 1.79 3.33
CA ARG A 179 22.94 1.20 2.43
C ARG A 179 21.58 1.89 2.51
N VAL A 180 20.92 1.99 1.37
CA VAL A 180 19.52 2.39 1.23
C VAL A 180 18.68 1.14 1.04
N ILE A 181 17.71 0.93 1.92
CA ILE A 181 16.73 -0.17 1.82
C ILE A 181 15.37 0.45 1.53
N THR A 182 14.84 0.16 0.36
CA THR A 182 13.56 0.74 -0.08
C THR A 182 12.72 -0.29 -0.82
N LYS A 183 11.42 0.00 -0.94
CA LYS A 183 10.54 -0.77 -1.80
C LYS A 183 10.92 -0.53 -3.26
N ALA A 184 11.00 -1.59 -4.06
CA ALA A 184 11.15 -1.51 -5.50
C ALA A 184 10.01 -0.72 -6.17
N ASP A 185 10.25 -0.14 -7.34
CA ASP A 185 9.22 0.50 -8.15
C ASP A 185 8.13 -0.50 -8.56
N LYS A 186 8.53 -1.71 -8.95
CA LYS A 186 7.64 -2.84 -9.30
C LYS A 186 8.02 -4.10 -8.50
N GLY A 187 7.12 -5.10 -8.45
CA GLY A 187 7.39 -6.41 -7.87
C GLY A 187 7.12 -6.56 -6.38
N ASN A 188 6.75 -5.49 -5.66
CA ASN A 188 6.45 -5.50 -4.21
C ASN A 188 7.54 -6.17 -3.33
N CYS A 189 8.80 -6.03 -3.72
CA CYS A 189 9.99 -6.54 -3.04
C CYS A 189 10.83 -5.41 -2.46
N PHE A 190 11.81 -5.74 -1.62
CA PHE A 190 12.84 -4.79 -1.20
C PHE A 190 14.00 -4.75 -2.19
N VAL A 191 14.54 -3.54 -2.39
CA VAL A 191 15.82 -3.30 -3.04
C VAL A 191 16.77 -2.71 -2.02
N VAL A 192 17.98 -3.26 -1.98
CA VAL A 192 19.11 -2.78 -1.19
C VAL A 192 20.15 -2.23 -2.17
N MET A 193 20.59 -1.00 -1.97
CA MET A 193 21.57 -0.32 -2.82
C MET A 193 22.56 0.46 -1.95
N ASP A 194 23.78 0.61 -2.38
CA ASP A 194 24.75 1.45 -1.67
C ASP A 194 24.30 2.91 -1.67
N ARG A 195 24.52 3.61 -0.55
CA ARG A 195 24.10 5.00 -0.36
C ARG A 195 24.71 5.92 -1.41
N THR A 196 25.99 5.73 -1.68
CA THR A 196 26.74 6.50 -2.69
C THR A 196 26.13 6.37 -4.08
N ASP A 197 25.75 5.15 -4.47
CA ASP A 197 25.12 4.89 -5.77
C ASP A 197 23.73 5.51 -5.86
N TYR A 198 22.95 5.39 -4.78
CA TYR A 198 21.63 6.01 -4.72
C TYR A 198 21.71 7.54 -4.83
N ASP A 199 22.60 8.17 -4.06
CA ASP A 199 22.77 9.62 -4.05
C ASP A 199 23.30 10.13 -5.39
N SER A 200 24.28 9.45 -6.02
CA SER A 200 24.76 9.76 -7.38
C SER A 200 23.62 9.69 -8.42
N LYS A 201 22.75 8.68 -8.35
CA LYS A 201 21.59 8.58 -9.25
C LYS A 201 20.56 9.69 -9.01
N MET A 202 20.37 10.12 -7.75
CA MET A 202 19.51 11.26 -7.43
C MET A 202 20.10 12.56 -7.98
N GLU A 203 21.41 12.78 -7.85
CA GLU A 203 22.10 13.94 -8.41
C GLU A 203 22.00 13.97 -9.92
N THR A 204 22.22 12.83 -10.60
CA THR A 204 22.03 12.69 -12.03
C THR A 204 20.60 13.04 -12.45
N LEU A 205 19.59 12.57 -11.73
CA LEU A 205 18.19 12.90 -12.00
C LEU A 205 17.91 14.40 -11.83
N LEU A 206 18.47 15.03 -10.79
CA LEU A 206 18.29 16.45 -10.50
C LEU A 206 19.19 17.38 -11.33
N SER A 207 20.14 16.83 -12.10
CA SER A 207 20.98 17.59 -13.04
C SER A 207 20.24 17.99 -14.31
N ASP A 208 19.08 17.37 -14.60
CA ASP A 208 18.17 17.82 -15.65
C ASP A 208 17.59 19.21 -15.31
N ARG A 209 18.23 20.26 -15.81
CA ARG A 209 17.90 21.66 -15.55
C ARG A 209 16.65 22.13 -16.31
N ASP A 210 16.26 21.42 -17.32
CA ASP A 210 15.00 21.71 -18.04
C ASP A 210 13.79 21.34 -17.20
N THR A 211 13.92 20.31 -16.36
CA THR A 211 12.85 19.88 -15.46
C THR A 211 12.98 20.40 -14.03
N TYR A 212 14.22 20.43 -13.48
CA TYR A 212 14.49 20.78 -12.08
C TYR A 212 15.49 21.90 -11.92
N GLN A 213 15.07 23.01 -11.33
CA GLN A 213 15.93 24.16 -11.10
C GLN A 213 16.20 24.36 -9.60
N PRO A 214 17.47 24.48 -9.15
CA PRO A 214 17.79 24.82 -7.77
C PRO A 214 17.39 26.25 -7.47
N VAL A 215 16.92 26.49 -6.25
CA VAL A 215 16.44 27.80 -5.78
C VAL A 215 17.22 28.21 -4.53
N LEU A 216 17.78 29.41 -4.55
CA LEU A 216 18.63 29.93 -3.45
C LEU A 216 17.86 30.25 -2.18
N LYS A 217 16.62 30.77 -2.31
CA LYS A 217 15.78 31.16 -1.17
C LYS A 217 14.58 30.21 -1.05
N SER A 218 14.33 29.72 0.16
CA SER A 218 13.17 28.90 0.45
C SER A 218 11.87 29.67 0.18
N PRO A 219 10.98 29.18 -0.72
CA PRO A 219 9.72 29.85 -1.05
C PRO A 219 8.56 29.45 -0.13
N PHE A 220 8.72 28.44 0.72
CA PHE A 220 7.62 27.76 1.40
C PHE A 220 6.77 28.70 2.26
N ALA A 221 7.37 29.54 3.08
CA ALA A 221 6.64 30.51 3.92
C ALA A 221 5.88 31.54 3.09
N LYS A 222 6.41 31.94 1.91
CA LYS A 222 5.71 32.83 0.98
C LYS A 222 4.50 32.11 0.36
N ILE A 223 4.68 30.90 -0.11
CA ILE A 223 3.60 30.07 -0.70
C ILE A 223 2.46 29.90 0.31
N GLU A 224 2.77 29.60 1.56
CA GLU A 224 1.76 29.41 2.61
C GLU A 224 0.99 30.71 2.90
N ARG A 225 1.66 31.86 2.97
CA ARG A 225 1.01 33.17 3.13
C ARG A 225 0.11 33.52 1.94
N ASP A 226 0.62 33.33 0.72
CA ASP A 226 -0.10 33.65 -0.51
C ASP A 226 -1.35 32.73 -0.66
N LEU A 227 -1.23 31.43 -0.33
CA LEU A 227 -2.37 30.51 -0.26
C LEU A 227 -3.42 31.01 0.74
N ASN A 228 -3.01 31.27 1.98
CA ASN A 228 -3.92 31.69 3.04
C ASN A 228 -4.62 33.02 2.70
N SER A 229 -3.93 33.94 2.04
CA SER A 229 -4.51 35.20 1.56
C SER A 229 -5.58 34.98 0.51
N ARG A 230 -5.34 34.09 -0.49
CA ARG A 230 -6.32 33.68 -1.50
C ARG A 230 -7.55 33.01 -0.88
N LEU A 231 -7.33 32.08 0.01
CA LEU A 231 -8.43 31.38 0.72
C LEU A 231 -9.27 32.36 1.57
N LEU A 232 -8.62 33.31 2.23
CA LEU A 232 -9.32 34.35 3.01
C LEU A 232 -10.16 35.27 2.12
N ALA A 233 -9.65 35.61 0.92
CA ALA A 233 -10.42 36.40 -0.05
C ALA A 233 -11.67 35.65 -0.52
N LEU A 234 -11.56 34.36 -0.87
CA LEU A 234 -12.69 33.51 -1.23
C LEU A 234 -13.71 33.38 -0.11
N LYS A 235 -13.25 33.24 1.15
CA LYS A 235 -14.13 33.22 2.31
C LYS A 235 -14.90 34.53 2.48
N ARG A 236 -14.22 35.70 2.37
CA ARG A 236 -14.85 37.02 2.45
C ARG A 236 -15.89 37.26 1.37
N GLN A 237 -15.73 36.61 0.21
CA GLN A 237 -16.69 36.63 -0.90
C GLN A 237 -17.81 35.58 -0.74
N ASN A 238 -17.88 34.86 0.39
CA ASN A 238 -18.82 33.76 0.64
C ASN A 238 -18.75 32.61 -0.38
N LYS A 239 -17.62 32.47 -1.10
CA LYS A 239 -17.41 31.37 -2.08
C LYS A 239 -16.96 30.07 -1.40
N ILE A 240 -16.40 30.14 -0.20
CA ILE A 240 -16.11 28.99 0.67
C ILE A 240 -16.59 29.31 2.09
N ASN A 241 -17.16 28.30 2.77
CA ASN A 241 -17.59 28.45 4.15
C ASN A 241 -16.42 28.30 5.14
N GLU A 242 -16.69 28.59 6.43
CA GLU A 242 -15.68 28.51 7.50
C GLU A 242 -15.04 27.14 7.59
N THR A 243 -15.81 26.08 7.50
CA THR A 243 -15.33 24.69 7.62
C THR A 243 -14.34 24.36 6.50
N VAL A 244 -14.67 24.72 5.25
CA VAL A 244 -13.79 24.55 4.09
C VAL A 244 -12.52 25.42 4.25
N TYR A 245 -12.67 26.67 4.66
CA TYR A 245 -11.53 27.57 4.90
C TYR A 245 -10.56 26.97 5.94
N GLN A 246 -11.05 26.51 7.10
CA GLN A 246 -10.21 25.90 8.13
C GLN A 246 -9.53 24.60 7.66
N LYS A 247 -10.21 23.80 6.85
CA LYS A 247 -9.65 22.56 6.26
C LYS A 247 -8.54 22.85 5.25
N LEU A 248 -8.64 23.93 4.47
CA LEU A 248 -7.69 24.28 3.41
C LEU A 248 -6.53 25.13 3.91
N ARG A 249 -6.77 25.94 4.94
CA ARG A 249 -5.74 26.81 5.54
C ARG A 249 -4.56 25.99 6.05
N SER A 250 -3.36 26.49 5.79
CA SER A 250 -2.11 25.91 6.30
C SER A 250 -1.47 26.84 7.35
N THR A 251 -0.92 26.24 8.40
CA THR A 251 -0.22 26.96 9.48
C THR A 251 1.04 26.21 9.89
N ASP A 252 2.07 26.16 9.21
CA ASP A 252 3.29 25.37 9.45
C ASP A 252 3.37 24.11 8.55
N GLY A 253 3.12 24.31 7.24
CA GLY A 253 3.20 23.23 6.27
C GLY A 253 4.62 22.72 6.06
N SER A 254 4.81 21.40 6.10
CA SER A 254 6.12 20.78 5.84
C SER A 254 6.51 20.90 4.37
N PRO A 255 7.77 21.28 4.06
CA PRO A 255 8.25 21.29 2.68
C PRO A 255 8.12 19.90 2.02
N PRO A 256 7.62 19.81 0.78
CA PRO A 256 7.65 18.57 0.03
C PRO A 256 9.06 18.02 -0.09
N ALA A 257 9.22 16.69 0.03
CA ALA A 257 10.52 16.04 -0.09
C ALA A 257 10.50 14.97 -1.20
N ILE A 258 11.53 14.99 -2.06
CA ILE A 258 11.69 14.02 -3.13
C ILE A 258 12.37 12.75 -2.61
N ARG A 259 12.06 11.63 -3.27
CA ARG A 259 12.78 10.36 -3.18
C ARG A 259 12.78 9.68 -4.55
N GLY A 260 13.81 8.89 -4.82
CA GLY A 260 13.87 8.02 -5.99
C GLY A 260 13.32 6.63 -5.67
N SER A 261 12.43 6.11 -6.51
CA SER A 261 12.02 4.70 -6.47
C SER A 261 12.84 3.92 -7.49
N ILE A 262 13.54 2.87 -7.06
CA ILE A 262 14.54 2.17 -7.90
C ILE A 262 13.82 1.27 -8.92
N LYS A 263 14.05 1.53 -10.21
CA LYS A 263 13.57 0.70 -11.33
C LYS A 263 14.57 -0.43 -11.59
N HIS A 264 14.59 -1.44 -10.72
CA HIS A 264 15.57 -2.55 -10.80
C HIS A 264 15.50 -3.38 -12.09
N HIS A 265 14.39 -3.28 -12.83
CA HIS A 265 14.14 -3.99 -14.09
C HIS A 265 14.65 -3.26 -15.33
N LYS A 266 15.15 -2.04 -15.18
CA LYS A 266 15.73 -1.26 -16.28
C LYS A 266 17.26 -1.28 -16.19
N PRO A 267 17.99 -1.31 -17.33
CA PRO A 267 19.44 -1.20 -17.32
C PRO A 267 19.90 0.06 -16.57
N GLY A 268 20.99 -0.05 -15.80
CA GLY A 268 21.51 1.05 -15.00
C GLY A 268 20.67 1.41 -13.77
N PHE A 269 19.55 0.73 -13.51
CA PHE A 269 18.70 0.93 -12.35
C PHE A 269 18.30 2.40 -12.11
N PRO A 270 17.68 3.08 -13.09
CA PRO A 270 17.30 4.48 -12.96
C PRO A 270 16.25 4.67 -11.86
N LEU A 271 16.12 5.90 -11.37
CA LEU A 271 15.16 6.26 -10.34
C LEU A 271 13.89 6.86 -10.93
N ARG A 272 12.74 6.56 -10.32
CA ARG A 272 11.49 7.29 -10.55
C ARG A 272 11.38 8.38 -9.49
N PRO A 273 11.28 9.67 -9.84
CA PRO A 273 11.11 10.75 -8.88
C PRO A 273 9.71 10.68 -8.24
N ILE A 274 9.66 10.70 -6.93
CA ILE A 274 8.40 10.78 -6.18
C ILE A 274 8.50 11.91 -5.19
N VAL A 275 7.73 12.99 -5.41
CA VAL A 275 7.66 14.15 -4.54
C VAL A 275 6.48 13.98 -3.58
N SER A 276 6.75 13.79 -2.30
CA SER A 276 5.68 13.67 -1.31
C SER A 276 5.21 15.06 -0.88
N SER A 277 4.00 15.42 -1.26
CA SER A 277 3.34 16.66 -0.84
C SER A 277 2.53 16.54 0.45
N ILE A 278 2.45 15.33 1.05
CA ILE A 278 1.69 15.11 2.30
C ILE A 278 2.24 16.01 3.41
N GLY A 279 1.34 16.77 4.04
CA GLY A 279 1.69 17.75 5.08
C GLY A 279 2.21 19.08 4.57
N SER A 280 2.32 19.27 3.26
CA SER A 280 2.68 20.58 2.69
C SER A 280 1.48 21.54 2.68
N ALA A 281 1.77 22.85 2.59
CA ALA A 281 0.74 23.88 2.54
C ALA A 281 -0.29 23.67 1.43
N LEU A 282 0.12 23.15 0.27
CA LEU A 282 -0.75 22.93 -0.90
C LEU A 282 -1.48 21.60 -0.92
N TYR A 283 -1.21 20.67 0.00
CA TYR A 283 -1.77 19.32 -0.06
C TYR A 283 -3.30 19.29 0.02
N ASN A 284 -3.88 19.99 1.00
CA ASN A 284 -5.33 20.02 1.19
C ASN A 284 -6.04 20.74 0.04
N THR A 285 -5.44 21.83 -0.47
CA THR A 285 -5.95 22.56 -1.65
C THR A 285 -5.89 21.69 -2.90
N SER A 286 -4.79 20.95 -3.12
CA SER A 286 -4.68 19.99 -4.22
C SER A 286 -5.74 18.90 -4.14
N LYS A 287 -6.03 18.40 -2.94
CA LYS A 287 -7.08 17.39 -2.73
C LYS A 287 -8.47 17.96 -2.98
N PHE A 288 -8.74 19.15 -2.50
CA PHE A 288 -10.00 19.86 -2.74
C PHE A 288 -10.26 20.10 -4.23
N LEU A 289 -9.23 20.55 -4.97
CA LEU A 289 -9.32 20.71 -6.43
C LEU A 289 -9.53 19.36 -7.13
N SER A 290 -8.85 18.32 -6.65
CA SER A 290 -9.05 16.95 -7.15
C SER A 290 -10.51 16.50 -7.01
N ASP A 291 -11.13 16.74 -5.85
CA ASP A 291 -12.53 16.37 -5.59
C ASP A 291 -13.50 17.15 -6.52
N ILE A 292 -13.23 18.43 -6.82
CA ILE A 292 -14.04 19.26 -7.74
C ILE A 292 -13.89 18.81 -9.20
N LEU A 293 -12.66 18.50 -9.64
CA LEU A 293 -12.36 18.16 -11.03
C LEU A 293 -12.65 16.70 -11.38
N SER A 294 -12.73 15.81 -10.39
CA SER A 294 -12.94 14.38 -10.63
C SER A 294 -14.18 14.05 -11.48
N PRO A 295 -15.35 14.70 -11.31
CA PRO A 295 -16.55 14.38 -12.10
C PRO A 295 -16.49 14.76 -13.58
N ILE A 296 -15.59 15.65 -14.00
CA ILE A 296 -15.48 16.05 -15.42
C ILE A 296 -14.51 15.18 -16.22
N GLN A 297 -13.97 14.12 -15.63
CA GLN A 297 -13.13 13.14 -16.30
C GLN A 297 -13.96 12.04 -16.96
N ASN A 298 -13.39 11.39 -17.96
CA ASN A 298 -13.88 10.15 -18.57
C ASN A 298 -15.25 10.32 -19.28
N LEU A 299 -15.59 11.54 -19.68
CA LEU A 299 -16.85 11.82 -20.36
C LEU A 299 -16.88 11.27 -21.80
N ASN A 300 -15.72 11.04 -22.42
CA ASN A 300 -15.60 10.48 -23.77
C ASN A 300 -15.66 8.94 -23.81
N GLY A 301 -15.65 8.25 -22.68
CA GLY A 301 -15.71 6.79 -22.61
C GLY A 301 -14.44 6.04 -23.03
N TYR A 302 -13.34 6.76 -23.23
CA TYR A 302 -12.05 6.17 -23.62
C TYR A 302 -11.26 5.62 -22.43
N SER A 303 -11.42 6.23 -21.27
CA SER A 303 -10.74 5.76 -20.06
C SER A 303 -11.39 4.53 -19.45
N VAL A 304 -10.57 3.60 -19.00
CA VAL A 304 -10.99 2.43 -18.23
C VAL A 304 -10.58 2.59 -16.77
N LEU A 305 -11.45 2.17 -15.86
CA LEU A 305 -11.18 2.26 -14.41
C LEU A 305 -10.16 1.19 -13.97
N ASN A 306 -10.18 0.03 -14.63
CA ASN A 306 -9.38 -1.14 -14.24
C ASN A 306 -9.43 -2.25 -15.28
N SER A 307 -8.57 -3.25 -15.10
CA SER A 307 -8.50 -4.43 -15.96
C SER A 307 -9.80 -5.25 -16.03
N SER A 308 -10.61 -5.26 -14.97
CA SER A 308 -11.89 -6.01 -14.98
C SER A 308 -12.93 -5.35 -15.88
N GLN A 309 -12.99 -4.01 -15.87
CA GLN A 309 -13.83 -3.26 -16.80
C GLN A 309 -13.33 -3.46 -18.24
N PHE A 310 -12.03 -3.25 -18.46
CA PHE A 310 -11.42 -3.45 -19.76
C PHE A 310 -11.71 -4.86 -20.32
N ALA A 311 -11.47 -5.90 -19.53
CA ALA A 311 -11.71 -7.27 -19.96
C ALA A 311 -13.18 -7.53 -20.34
N LYS A 312 -14.14 -6.95 -19.59
CA LYS A 312 -15.57 -7.06 -19.91
C LYS A 312 -15.95 -6.36 -21.21
N GLU A 313 -15.31 -5.22 -21.50
CA GLU A 313 -15.61 -4.43 -22.68
C GLU A 313 -15.01 -5.02 -23.97
N VAL A 314 -13.83 -5.65 -23.89
CA VAL A 314 -13.13 -6.12 -25.09
C VAL A 314 -13.19 -7.64 -25.31
N ALA A 315 -13.52 -8.42 -24.28
CA ALA A 315 -13.65 -9.89 -24.44
C ALA A 315 -14.72 -10.25 -25.48
N ASN A 316 -14.40 -11.23 -26.31
CA ASN A 316 -15.25 -11.74 -27.40
C ASN A 316 -15.51 -10.72 -28.55
N MET A 317 -14.79 -9.60 -28.60
CA MET A 317 -14.82 -8.73 -29.77
C MET A 317 -14.19 -9.44 -30.96
N GLU A 318 -14.80 -9.30 -32.13
CA GLU A 318 -14.23 -9.79 -33.37
C GLU A 318 -13.16 -8.80 -33.87
N ILE A 319 -12.05 -9.32 -34.38
CA ILE A 319 -10.98 -8.53 -35.02
C ILE A 319 -10.84 -9.01 -36.46
N SER A 320 -11.05 -8.09 -37.40
CA SER A 320 -10.93 -8.37 -38.83
C SER A 320 -9.48 -8.68 -39.22
N GLU A 321 -9.27 -9.33 -40.36
CA GLU A 321 -7.92 -9.66 -40.84
C GLU A 321 -7.08 -8.41 -41.19
N ASP A 322 -7.73 -7.31 -41.59
CA ASP A 322 -7.12 -6.00 -41.89
C ASP A 322 -6.87 -5.14 -40.63
N GLU A 323 -7.30 -5.59 -39.45
CA GLU A 323 -7.08 -4.92 -38.17
C GLU A 323 -5.93 -5.51 -37.37
N VAL A 324 -5.37 -4.69 -36.48
CA VAL A 324 -4.28 -5.04 -35.57
C VAL A 324 -4.54 -4.45 -34.19
N MET A 325 -4.09 -5.17 -33.15
CA MET A 325 -4.05 -4.65 -31.78
C MET A 325 -2.72 -3.93 -31.55
N VAL A 326 -2.77 -2.70 -31.08
CA VAL A 326 -1.59 -1.90 -30.72
C VAL A 326 -1.76 -1.28 -29.34
N SER A 327 -0.64 -1.01 -28.69
CA SER A 327 -0.59 -0.25 -27.43
C SER A 327 0.24 1.01 -27.65
N PHE A 328 -0.27 2.14 -27.13
CA PHE A 328 0.50 3.38 -27.06
C PHE A 328 0.81 3.71 -25.61
N ASP A 329 2.07 4.02 -25.29
CA ASP A 329 2.53 4.43 -23.96
C ASP A 329 3.13 5.84 -24.03
N VAL A 330 2.78 6.71 -23.09
CA VAL A 330 3.27 8.10 -23.06
C VAL A 330 4.57 8.19 -22.29
N VAL A 331 5.59 8.72 -22.93
CA VAL A 331 6.91 8.89 -22.33
C VAL A 331 6.84 9.92 -21.21
N SER A 332 7.00 9.46 -19.96
CA SER A 332 7.09 10.32 -18.77
C SER A 332 5.93 11.33 -18.62
N LEU A 333 4.70 10.90 -18.84
CA LEU A 333 3.49 11.73 -18.89
C LEU A 333 3.47 12.89 -17.90
N PHE A 334 3.67 12.62 -16.60
CA PHE A 334 3.56 13.66 -15.56
C PHE A 334 4.53 14.82 -15.72
N THR A 335 5.74 14.57 -16.20
CA THR A 335 6.74 15.63 -16.45
C THR A 335 6.59 16.28 -17.81
N ALA A 336 5.83 15.66 -18.72
CA ALA A 336 5.59 16.16 -20.08
C ALA A 336 4.40 17.14 -20.19
N ILE A 337 3.45 17.15 -19.21
CA ILE A 337 2.22 17.93 -19.28
C ILE A 337 2.51 19.43 -19.38
N PRO A 338 2.03 20.13 -20.43
CA PRO A 338 2.13 21.58 -20.56
C PRO A 338 1.09 22.28 -19.67
N LEU A 339 1.52 22.80 -18.50
CA LEU A 339 0.62 23.29 -17.45
C LEU A 339 -0.35 24.39 -17.92
N ASN A 340 0.12 25.33 -18.74
CA ASN A 340 -0.74 26.43 -19.24
C ASN A 340 -1.87 25.88 -20.09
N LYS A 341 -1.55 25.04 -21.10
CA LYS A 341 -2.53 24.38 -21.94
C LYS A 341 -3.51 23.53 -21.14
N ALA A 342 -3.00 22.77 -20.17
CA ALA A 342 -3.85 21.95 -19.29
C ALA A 342 -4.83 22.81 -18.47
N CYS A 343 -4.43 23.98 -17.99
CA CYS A 343 -5.33 24.91 -17.30
C CYS A 343 -6.40 25.47 -18.25
N ASP A 344 -6.06 25.79 -19.50
CA ASP A 344 -7.01 26.27 -20.51
C ASP A 344 -8.01 25.17 -20.90
N ASP A 345 -7.55 23.94 -21.11
CA ASP A 345 -8.39 22.80 -21.43
C ASP A 345 -9.37 22.48 -20.28
N ILE A 346 -8.90 22.54 -19.03
CA ILE A 346 -9.74 22.36 -17.84
C ILE A 346 -10.74 23.49 -17.72
N ARG A 347 -10.36 24.75 -18.01
CA ARG A 347 -11.27 25.91 -18.05
C ARG A 347 -12.43 25.67 -19.03
N ASN A 348 -12.12 25.21 -20.24
CA ASN A 348 -13.11 24.91 -21.27
C ASN A 348 -14.07 23.80 -20.81
N LYS A 349 -13.57 22.73 -20.23
CA LYS A 349 -14.39 21.64 -19.69
C LYS A 349 -15.29 22.11 -18.54
N LEU A 350 -14.77 22.94 -17.60
CA LEU A 350 -15.55 23.49 -16.49
C LEU A 350 -16.66 24.45 -16.95
N ASN A 351 -16.39 25.26 -17.95
CA ASN A 351 -17.41 26.19 -18.51
C ASN A 351 -18.59 25.44 -19.17
N ASN A 352 -18.33 24.23 -19.65
CA ASN A 352 -19.36 23.36 -20.26
C ASN A 352 -20.02 22.42 -19.24
N ASP A 353 -19.61 22.46 -17.98
CA ASP A 353 -20.10 21.57 -16.93
C ASP A 353 -21.30 22.18 -16.17
N SER A 354 -22.51 21.81 -16.57
CA SER A 354 -23.74 22.22 -15.89
C SER A 354 -23.88 21.74 -14.44
N THR A 355 -23.10 20.74 -14.04
CA THR A 355 -23.14 20.16 -12.68
C THR A 355 -22.21 20.86 -11.69
N LEU A 356 -21.32 21.76 -12.13
CA LEU A 356 -20.37 22.47 -11.29
C LEU A 356 -21.03 23.19 -10.10
N PRO A 357 -22.15 23.93 -10.27
CA PRO A 357 -22.79 24.64 -9.15
C PRO A 357 -23.32 23.72 -8.04
N SER A 358 -23.58 22.46 -8.33
CA SER A 358 -24.01 21.49 -7.31
C SER A 358 -22.87 21.01 -6.41
N ARG A 359 -21.60 21.18 -6.82
CA ARG A 359 -20.41 20.70 -6.10
C ARG A 359 -19.69 21.82 -5.36
N THR A 360 -19.76 23.05 -5.85
CA THR A 360 -19.00 24.16 -5.27
C THR A 360 -19.64 25.50 -5.63
N SER A 361 -19.45 26.50 -4.76
CA SER A 361 -19.82 27.90 -5.03
C SER A 361 -18.67 28.68 -5.70
N LEU A 362 -17.54 28.01 -6.01
CA LEU A 362 -16.43 28.62 -6.75
C LEU A 362 -16.78 28.75 -8.22
N THR A 363 -16.42 29.87 -8.84
CA THR A 363 -16.50 30.05 -10.29
C THR A 363 -15.37 29.29 -10.99
N THR A 364 -15.49 29.06 -12.29
CA THR A 364 -14.41 28.49 -13.11
C THR A 364 -13.09 29.26 -12.92
N ASP A 365 -13.14 30.59 -12.89
CA ASP A 365 -11.94 31.43 -12.71
C ASP A 365 -11.31 31.26 -11.33
N ASP A 366 -12.09 31.09 -10.26
CA ASP A 366 -11.58 30.81 -8.93
C ASP A 366 -10.86 29.47 -8.89
N ILE A 367 -11.46 28.44 -9.49
CA ILE A 367 -10.89 27.10 -9.57
C ILE A 367 -9.58 27.11 -10.35
N ILE A 368 -9.56 27.72 -11.52
CA ILE A 368 -8.37 27.82 -12.37
C ILE A 368 -7.27 28.64 -11.69
N SER A 369 -7.62 29.73 -11.01
CA SER A 369 -6.64 30.54 -10.25
C SER A 369 -5.99 29.74 -9.11
N LEU A 370 -6.75 28.91 -8.39
CA LEU A 370 -6.22 28.03 -7.36
C LEU A 370 -5.42 26.86 -7.96
N LEU A 371 -5.87 26.32 -9.09
CA LEU A 371 -5.20 25.23 -9.80
C LEU A 371 -3.84 25.68 -10.33
N ASP A 372 -3.78 26.80 -11.05
CA ASP A 372 -2.55 27.38 -11.56
C ASP A 372 -1.58 27.70 -10.41
N PHE A 373 -2.08 28.32 -9.33
CA PHE A 373 -1.25 28.56 -8.14
C PHE A 373 -0.68 27.26 -7.57
N THR A 374 -1.47 26.20 -7.51
CA THR A 374 -1.05 24.91 -6.98
C THR A 374 -0.02 24.22 -7.89
N LEU A 375 -0.23 24.24 -9.20
CA LEU A 375 0.64 23.60 -10.19
C LEU A 375 1.95 24.37 -10.41
N SER A 376 1.91 25.71 -10.35
CA SER A 376 3.09 26.58 -10.55
C SER A 376 4.04 26.59 -9.33
N ASN A 377 3.56 26.15 -8.16
CA ASN A 377 4.35 26.12 -6.92
C ASN A 377 4.85 24.72 -6.56
N ASN A 378 5.33 23.97 -7.54
CA ASN A 378 5.94 22.64 -7.40
C ASN A 378 7.40 22.75 -6.89
N TYR A 379 7.58 23.01 -5.60
CA TYR A 379 8.88 23.05 -4.95
C TYR A 379 9.06 21.83 -4.03
N PHE A 380 10.30 21.36 -3.91
CA PHE A 380 10.65 20.27 -3.00
C PHE A 380 12.08 20.41 -2.50
N VAL A 381 12.41 19.65 -1.45
CA VAL A 381 13.72 19.63 -0.82
C VAL A 381 14.41 18.29 -1.09
N TYR A 382 15.69 18.36 -1.44
CA TYR A 382 16.63 17.26 -1.46
C TYR A 382 17.98 17.71 -0.93
N ASN A 383 18.54 17.02 0.06
CA ASN A 383 19.87 17.23 0.62
C ASN A 383 20.13 18.71 1.02
N ASN A 384 19.21 19.34 1.75
CA ASN A 384 19.20 20.76 2.15
C ASN A 384 19.06 21.77 1.00
N CYS A 385 18.99 21.33 -0.25
CA CYS A 385 18.76 22.20 -1.39
C CYS A 385 17.28 22.23 -1.77
N VAL A 386 16.77 23.40 -2.10
CA VAL A 386 15.41 23.57 -2.62
C VAL A 386 15.46 23.53 -4.14
N TYR A 387 14.56 22.78 -4.73
CA TYR A 387 14.38 22.68 -6.17
C TYR A 387 12.96 23.09 -6.55
N LYS A 388 12.82 23.67 -7.71
CA LYS A 388 11.54 23.90 -8.41
C LYS A 388 11.43 22.92 -9.56
N GLN A 389 10.33 22.19 -9.64
CA GLN A 389 9.94 21.51 -10.88
C GLN A 389 9.29 22.54 -11.80
N VAL A 390 9.92 22.82 -12.95
CA VAL A 390 9.47 23.88 -13.88
C VAL A 390 8.53 23.38 -14.97
N HIS A 391 8.57 22.08 -15.26
CA HIS A 391 7.69 21.43 -16.24
C HIS A 391 6.88 20.30 -15.62
N GLY A 392 5.68 20.12 -16.14
CA GLY A 392 4.80 19.03 -15.76
C GLY A 392 4.23 19.11 -14.35
N CYS A 393 3.54 18.05 -13.98
CA CYS A 393 2.90 17.88 -12.68
C CYS A 393 3.79 17.05 -11.74
N ALA A 394 3.83 17.40 -10.46
CA ALA A 394 4.58 16.63 -9.47
C ALA A 394 3.94 15.26 -9.22
N MET A 395 4.73 14.18 -9.35
CA MET A 395 4.31 12.81 -8.97
C MET A 395 4.15 12.72 -7.45
N GLY A 396 2.93 12.89 -6.95
CA GLY A 396 2.58 12.83 -5.52
C GLY A 396 1.70 13.98 -5.03
N SER A 397 1.35 14.94 -5.89
CA SER A 397 0.25 15.87 -5.64
C SER A 397 -1.09 15.21 -5.96
N PRO A 398 -2.13 15.36 -5.11
CA PRO A 398 -3.44 14.75 -5.35
C PRO A 398 -4.14 15.18 -6.66
N VAL A 399 -3.89 16.40 -7.12
CA VAL A 399 -4.52 16.94 -8.34
C VAL A 399 -3.81 16.49 -9.62
N SER A 400 -2.52 16.10 -9.56
CA SER A 400 -1.73 15.76 -10.74
C SER A 400 -2.32 14.63 -11.61
N PRO A 401 -2.83 13.52 -11.07
CA PRO A 401 -3.44 12.48 -11.89
C PRO A 401 -4.66 12.97 -12.67
N ILE A 402 -5.45 13.88 -12.08
CA ILE A 402 -6.66 14.41 -12.72
C ILE A 402 -6.30 15.36 -13.86
N VAL A 403 -5.34 16.26 -13.61
CA VAL A 403 -4.83 17.16 -14.66
C VAL A 403 -4.24 16.35 -15.81
N ALA A 404 -3.49 15.29 -15.54
CA ALA A 404 -2.94 14.40 -16.54
C ALA A 404 -4.05 13.73 -17.36
N ASN A 405 -5.08 13.19 -16.71
CA ASN A 405 -6.20 12.56 -17.39
C ASN A 405 -6.95 13.54 -18.28
N LEU A 406 -7.28 14.72 -17.78
CA LEU A 406 -8.02 15.74 -18.55
C LEU A 406 -7.22 16.24 -19.78
N CYS A 407 -5.89 16.40 -19.62
CA CYS A 407 -5.00 16.73 -20.73
C CYS A 407 -4.98 15.62 -21.78
N MET A 408 -4.86 14.36 -21.35
CA MET A 408 -4.87 13.20 -22.25
C MET A 408 -6.20 13.07 -23.01
N GLU A 409 -7.34 13.32 -22.37
CA GLU A 409 -8.65 13.30 -23.04
C GLU A 409 -8.72 14.28 -24.23
N VAL A 410 -8.16 15.49 -24.07
CA VAL A 410 -8.13 16.48 -25.15
C VAL A 410 -7.21 16.03 -26.28
N VAL A 411 -6.04 15.48 -25.96
CA VAL A 411 -5.11 14.95 -26.97
C VAL A 411 -5.74 13.81 -27.76
N GLU A 412 -6.42 12.88 -27.09
CA GLU A 412 -7.11 11.75 -27.69
C GLU A 412 -8.25 12.20 -28.61
N GLU A 413 -9.11 13.10 -28.13
CA GLU A 413 -10.23 13.63 -28.90
C GLU A 413 -9.74 14.34 -30.17
N LEU A 414 -8.69 15.15 -30.05
CA LEU A 414 -8.09 15.83 -31.22
C LEU A 414 -7.50 14.82 -32.19
N ALA A 415 -6.73 13.84 -31.74
CA ALA A 415 -6.11 12.86 -32.61
C ALA A 415 -7.14 12.00 -33.35
N ILE A 416 -8.17 11.51 -32.64
CA ILE A 416 -9.22 10.69 -33.23
C ILE A 416 -10.05 11.48 -34.25
N ASN A 417 -10.36 12.74 -33.95
CA ASN A 417 -11.20 13.60 -34.84
C ASN A 417 -10.41 14.12 -36.05
N THR A 418 -9.09 14.28 -35.97
CA THR A 418 -8.27 14.78 -37.09
C THR A 418 -7.69 13.66 -37.95
N SER A 419 -7.72 12.43 -37.47
CA SER A 419 -7.20 11.28 -38.22
C SER A 419 -8.10 10.90 -39.40
N THR A 420 -7.50 10.57 -40.53
CA THR A 420 -8.22 10.08 -41.73
C THR A 420 -8.87 8.73 -41.49
N VAL A 421 -8.26 7.87 -40.67
CA VAL A 421 -8.79 6.58 -40.28
C VAL A 421 -8.71 6.48 -38.75
N ALA A 422 -9.84 6.67 -38.10
CA ALA A 422 -9.93 6.59 -36.67
C ALA A 422 -9.85 5.15 -36.16
N PRO A 423 -9.26 4.90 -34.97
CA PRO A 423 -9.29 3.58 -34.32
C PRO A 423 -10.75 3.15 -34.05
N ARG A 424 -11.04 1.85 -34.28
CA ARG A 424 -12.34 1.29 -33.92
C ARG A 424 -12.52 1.14 -32.42
N VAL A 425 -11.44 0.84 -31.72
CA VAL A 425 -11.41 0.72 -30.25
C VAL A 425 -10.25 1.55 -29.73
N TRP A 426 -10.54 2.41 -28.76
CA TRP A 426 -9.55 3.15 -27.99
C TRP A 426 -9.87 3.02 -26.52
N LYS A 427 -8.97 2.46 -25.72
CA LYS A 427 -9.12 2.30 -24.27
C LYS A 427 -7.82 2.71 -23.58
N ARG A 428 -7.91 3.69 -22.69
CA ARG A 428 -6.75 4.23 -21.95
C ARG A 428 -6.85 4.01 -20.45
N TYR A 429 -5.71 3.71 -19.86
CA TYR A 429 -5.50 3.73 -18.41
C TYR A 429 -4.28 4.59 -18.08
N VAL A 430 -4.50 5.84 -17.68
CA VAL A 430 -3.48 6.86 -17.36
C VAL A 430 -2.61 7.19 -18.58
N ASP A 431 -1.45 6.53 -18.70
CA ASP A 431 -0.42 6.70 -19.75
C ASP A 431 -0.43 5.58 -20.80
N ASP A 432 -1.03 4.46 -20.51
CA ASP A 432 -1.06 3.25 -21.33
C ASP A 432 -2.39 3.11 -22.08
N SER A 433 -2.38 2.86 -23.40
CA SER A 433 -3.58 2.77 -24.23
C SER A 433 -3.61 1.46 -25.01
N PHE A 434 -4.78 0.80 -25.05
CA PHE A 434 -5.06 -0.35 -25.91
C PHE A 434 -5.95 0.08 -27.08
N VAL A 435 -5.57 -0.30 -28.29
CA VAL A 435 -6.19 0.19 -29.52
C VAL A 435 -6.41 -0.95 -30.52
N ILE A 436 -7.53 -0.96 -31.21
CA ILE A 436 -7.77 -1.78 -32.39
C ILE A 436 -7.96 -0.83 -33.57
N ILE A 437 -7.09 -0.95 -34.57
CA ILE A 437 -7.00 -0.07 -35.73
C ILE A 437 -6.65 -0.87 -36.98
N LYS A 438 -6.92 -0.30 -38.17
CA LYS A 438 -6.47 -0.89 -39.43
C LYS A 438 -4.96 -0.89 -39.58
N LYS A 439 -4.41 -1.98 -40.09
CA LYS A 439 -2.96 -2.18 -40.20
C LYS A 439 -2.26 -1.06 -41.00
N ASP A 440 -2.90 -0.61 -42.09
CA ASP A 440 -2.39 0.46 -42.96
C ASP A 440 -2.47 1.86 -42.33
N ALA A 441 -3.29 2.03 -41.29
CA ALA A 441 -3.47 3.32 -40.61
C ALA A 441 -2.60 3.49 -39.37
N VAL A 442 -1.89 2.45 -38.89
CA VAL A 442 -1.13 2.48 -37.64
C VAL A 442 -0.10 3.61 -37.63
N SER A 443 0.77 3.68 -38.65
CA SER A 443 1.84 4.67 -38.71
C SER A 443 1.29 6.09 -38.80
N SER A 444 0.32 6.33 -39.69
CA SER A 444 -0.28 7.66 -39.87
C SER A 444 -1.03 8.14 -38.62
N PHE A 445 -1.67 7.24 -37.87
CA PHE A 445 -2.32 7.58 -36.62
C PHE A 445 -1.30 7.87 -35.51
N HIS A 446 -0.20 7.11 -35.42
CA HIS A 446 0.90 7.39 -34.49
C HIS A 446 1.54 8.76 -34.75
N ASP A 447 1.76 9.11 -36.02
CA ASP A 447 2.28 10.42 -36.42
C ASP A 447 1.27 11.54 -36.05
N THR A 448 -0.02 11.30 -36.26
CA THR A 448 -1.08 12.23 -35.83
C THR A 448 -1.06 12.45 -34.32
N LEU A 449 -1.00 11.38 -33.50
CA LEU A 449 -0.88 11.49 -32.05
C LEU A 449 0.31 12.35 -31.61
N ASN A 450 1.47 12.11 -32.19
CA ASN A 450 2.71 12.84 -31.87
C ASN A 450 2.75 14.27 -32.43
N SER A 451 1.85 14.63 -33.36
CA SER A 451 1.73 15.99 -33.90
C SER A 451 0.90 16.93 -33.04
N ILE A 452 0.02 16.42 -32.16
CA ILE A 452 -0.89 17.23 -31.34
C ILE A 452 -0.16 18.09 -30.30
N ASP A 453 0.86 17.50 -29.65
CA ASP A 453 1.70 18.25 -28.70
C ASP A 453 3.13 17.66 -28.70
N HIS A 454 4.12 18.48 -29.03
CA HIS A 454 5.52 18.08 -29.15
C HIS A 454 6.17 17.60 -27.85
N LYS A 455 5.54 17.86 -26.69
CA LYS A 455 6.01 17.38 -25.36
C LYS A 455 5.41 16.05 -24.96
N ILE A 456 4.24 15.72 -25.49
CA ILE A 456 3.54 14.46 -25.21
C ILE A 456 3.89 13.46 -26.30
N VAL A 457 4.92 12.66 -26.04
CA VAL A 457 5.44 11.70 -27.02
C VAL A 457 4.91 10.32 -26.72
N PHE A 458 4.27 9.71 -27.72
CA PHE A 458 3.77 8.34 -27.66
C PHE A 458 4.77 7.38 -28.29
N THR A 459 5.01 6.27 -27.62
CA THR A 459 5.66 5.09 -28.18
C THR A 459 4.57 4.08 -28.56
N ILE A 460 4.92 3.18 -29.49
CA ILE A 460 4.00 2.16 -29.98
C ILE A 460 4.56 0.76 -29.74
N GLU A 461 3.68 -0.18 -29.37
CA GLU A 461 3.93 -1.61 -29.33
C GLU A 461 2.80 -2.29 -30.13
N GLU A 462 3.14 -3.10 -31.12
CA GLU A 462 2.18 -3.88 -31.89
C GLU A 462 2.05 -5.30 -31.33
N GLU A 463 0.91 -5.94 -31.61
CA GLU A 463 0.70 -7.34 -31.23
C GLU A 463 1.80 -8.25 -31.81
N ASN A 464 2.30 -9.17 -30.98
CA ASN A 464 3.23 -10.20 -31.42
C ASN A 464 2.55 -11.57 -31.40
N ASN A 465 2.53 -12.27 -32.53
CA ASN A 465 1.81 -13.55 -32.67
C ASN A 465 0.34 -13.47 -32.23
N GLY A 466 -0.34 -12.37 -32.54
CA GLY A 466 -1.75 -12.15 -32.15
C GLY A 466 -1.94 -11.91 -30.65
N GLN A 467 -0.91 -11.47 -29.93
CA GLN A 467 -0.97 -11.19 -28.50
C GLN A 467 -0.39 -9.84 -28.15
N ILE A 468 -1.03 -9.13 -27.23
CA ILE A 468 -0.54 -7.89 -26.64
C ILE A 468 -0.91 -7.82 -25.15
N SER A 469 -0.03 -7.21 -24.34
CA SER A 469 -0.32 -6.99 -22.93
C SER A 469 -0.93 -5.62 -22.71
N PHE A 470 -1.98 -5.54 -21.91
CA PHE A 470 -2.52 -4.26 -21.43
C PHE A 470 -2.92 -4.37 -19.96
N LEU A 471 -2.42 -3.47 -19.14
CA LEU A 471 -2.55 -3.53 -17.67
C LEU A 471 -1.97 -4.85 -17.11
N ASP A 472 -2.82 -5.69 -16.57
CA ASP A 472 -2.51 -7.04 -16.09
C ASP A 472 -3.31 -8.12 -16.83
N THR A 473 -3.71 -7.81 -18.09
CA THR A 473 -4.33 -8.76 -19.02
C THR A 473 -3.42 -9.06 -20.20
N LEU A 474 -3.45 -10.30 -20.66
CA LEU A 474 -2.93 -10.73 -21.94
C LEU A 474 -4.10 -10.83 -22.90
N VAL A 475 -4.11 -9.95 -23.89
CA VAL A 475 -5.12 -9.91 -24.94
C VAL A 475 -4.61 -10.77 -26.10
N SER A 476 -5.35 -11.81 -26.46
CA SER A 476 -4.96 -12.75 -27.52
C SER A 476 -6.05 -12.79 -28.59
N ARG A 477 -5.64 -12.78 -29.86
CA ARG A 477 -6.53 -13.06 -30.98
C ARG A 477 -6.56 -14.58 -31.23
N LYS A 478 -7.71 -15.22 -31.00
CA LYS A 478 -7.91 -16.66 -31.28
C LYS A 478 -9.12 -16.81 -32.21
N ASN A 479 -8.90 -17.34 -33.41
CA ASN A 479 -9.94 -17.50 -34.45
C ASN A 479 -10.68 -16.20 -34.77
N GLY A 480 -9.96 -15.07 -34.85
CA GLY A 480 -10.56 -13.76 -35.13
C GLY A 480 -11.28 -13.10 -33.93
N VAL A 481 -11.26 -13.71 -32.76
CA VAL A 481 -11.96 -13.21 -31.56
C VAL A 481 -10.97 -12.91 -30.44
N VAL A 482 -11.23 -11.86 -29.68
CA VAL A 482 -10.43 -11.47 -28.49
C VAL A 482 -10.67 -12.42 -27.33
N VAL A 483 -9.60 -13.02 -26.85
CA VAL A 483 -9.56 -13.83 -25.62
C VAL A 483 -8.67 -13.13 -24.61
N ILE A 484 -9.14 -13.03 -23.37
CA ILE A 484 -8.43 -12.38 -22.26
C ILE A 484 -7.92 -13.44 -21.29
N ASP A 485 -6.65 -13.36 -20.96
CA ASP A 485 -6.00 -14.10 -19.88
C ASP A 485 -5.27 -13.12 -18.94
N VAL A 486 -4.76 -13.61 -17.78
CA VAL A 486 -3.96 -12.78 -16.87
C VAL A 486 -2.53 -12.66 -17.38
N TYR A 487 -2.05 -11.41 -17.49
CA TYR A 487 -0.66 -11.12 -17.79
C TYR A 487 0.13 -10.79 -16.52
N ARG A 488 1.27 -11.43 -16.36
CA ARG A 488 2.23 -11.10 -15.31
C ARG A 488 3.48 -10.53 -15.92
N LYS A 489 3.75 -9.25 -15.61
CA LYS A 489 4.99 -8.60 -16.04
C LYS A 489 6.19 -9.41 -15.52
N PRO A 490 7.32 -9.47 -16.24
CA PRO A 490 8.53 -10.19 -15.80
C PRO A 490 9.03 -9.79 -14.40
N THR A 491 8.66 -8.59 -13.96
CA THR A 491 8.94 -8.06 -12.61
C THR A 491 7.99 -8.57 -11.52
N HIS A 492 6.97 -9.35 -11.89
CA HIS A 492 6.03 -9.90 -10.93
C HIS A 492 6.71 -10.95 -10.06
N THR A 493 6.49 -10.91 -8.75
CA THR A 493 7.19 -11.76 -7.79
C THR A 493 6.29 -12.74 -7.05
N ASP A 494 4.98 -12.70 -7.26
CA ASP A 494 3.96 -13.39 -6.44
C ASP A 494 4.12 -13.14 -4.93
N ARG A 495 4.82 -12.05 -4.55
CA ARG A 495 4.95 -11.64 -3.16
C ARG A 495 3.75 -10.82 -2.73
N TYR A 496 2.89 -11.42 -1.93
CA TYR A 496 1.70 -10.82 -1.34
C TYR A 496 1.90 -10.54 0.16
N LEU A 497 0.84 -10.14 0.86
CA LEU A 497 0.88 -10.00 2.30
C LEU A 497 1.08 -11.37 2.95
N ASP A 498 2.18 -11.54 3.67
CA ASP A 498 2.48 -12.78 4.38
C ASP A 498 1.42 -13.09 5.44
N PHE A 499 0.96 -14.32 5.51
CA PHE A 499 -0.08 -14.71 6.47
C PHE A 499 0.38 -14.61 7.93
N SER A 500 1.68 -14.75 8.22
CA SER A 500 2.24 -14.58 9.56
C SER A 500 2.36 -13.12 10.00
N SER A 501 2.20 -12.15 9.07
CA SER A 501 2.29 -10.73 9.35
C SER A 501 1.30 -10.28 10.44
N HIS A 502 1.70 -9.33 11.29
CA HIS A 502 0.85 -8.83 12.41
C HIS A 502 -0.21 -7.83 11.92
N HIS A 503 -1.11 -8.33 11.07
CA HIS A 503 -2.30 -7.63 10.59
C HIS A 503 -3.57 -8.28 11.14
N GLU A 504 -4.64 -7.50 11.21
CA GLU A 504 -5.96 -8.06 11.47
C GLU A 504 -6.30 -9.12 10.40
N ILE A 505 -6.93 -10.22 10.82
CA ILE A 505 -7.20 -11.36 9.94
C ILE A 505 -8.04 -10.97 8.72
N LYS A 506 -8.95 -9.99 8.87
CA LYS A 506 -9.77 -9.52 7.76
C LYS A 506 -8.94 -8.94 6.60
N HIS A 507 -7.82 -8.25 6.87
CA HIS A 507 -6.95 -7.73 5.82
C HIS A 507 -6.28 -8.86 5.02
N LYS A 508 -5.86 -9.94 5.69
CA LYS A 508 -5.28 -11.12 5.03
C LYS A 508 -6.32 -11.85 4.18
N VAL A 509 -7.52 -12.07 4.75
CA VAL A 509 -8.63 -12.70 4.01
C VAL A 509 -9.05 -11.84 2.83
N SER A 510 -9.14 -10.51 2.99
CA SER A 510 -9.48 -9.59 1.90
C SER A 510 -8.45 -9.66 0.76
N ALA A 511 -7.15 -9.65 1.08
CA ALA A 511 -6.10 -9.79 0.07
C ALA A 511 -6.23 -11.10 -0.73
N ALA A 512 -6.42 -12.24 -0.04
CA ALA A 512 -6.63 -13.52 -0.69
C ALA A 512 -7.94 -13.57 -1.50
N SER A 513 -9.02 -13.01 -0.96
CA SER A 513 -10.32 -12.95 -1.66
C SER A 513 -10.23 -12.12 -2.94
N THR A 514 -9.53 -10.99 -2.92
CA THR A 514 -9.33 -10.15 -4.10
C THR A 514 -8.57 -10.90 -5.20
N LEU A 515 -7.50 -11.60 -4.84
CA LEU A 515 -6.72 -12.38 -5.82
C LEU A 515 -7.53 -13.51 -6.43
N LEU A 516 -8.25 -14.29 -5.61
CA LEU A 516 -9.10 -15.40 -6.09
C LEU A 516 -10.32 -14.91 -6.87
N PHE A 517 -10.90 -13.75 -6.49
CA PHE A 517 -11.95 -13.11 -7.28
C PHE A 517 -11.45 -12.69 -8.66
N ARG A 518 -10.26 -12.10 -8.74
CA ARG A 518 -9.66 -11.73 -10.03
C ARG A 518 -9.38 -12.97 -10.88
N ALA A 519 -8.84 -14.04 -10.30
CA ALA A 519 -8.59 -15.28 -10.98
C ALA A 519 -9.88 -15.89 -11.61
N ALA A 520 -10.99 -15.76 -10.92
CA ALA A 520 -12.28 -16.28 -11.39
C ALA A 520 -12.98 -15.38 -12.42
N ASN A 521 -12.65 -14.07 -12.47
CA ASN A 521 -13.44 -13.08 -13.26
C ASN A 521 -12.64 -12.37 -14.36
N LEU A 522 -11.31 -12.35 -14.31
CA LEU A 522 -10.50 -11.65 -15.30
C LEU A 522 -10.30 -12.47 -16.59
N PRO A 523 -9.93 -13.77 -16.56
CA PRO A 523 -9.84 -14.56 -17.77
C PRO A 523 -11.22 -14.77 -18.41
N SER A 524 -11.30 -14.73 -19.74
CA SER A 524 -12.56 -14.90 -20.48
C SER A 524 -12.96 -16.37 -20.66
N THR A 525 -11.98 -17.31 -20.65
CA THR A 525 -12.20 -18.75 -20.86
C THR A 525 -12.26 -19.54 -19.55
N CYS A 526 -12.92 -20.71 -19.57
CA CYS A 526 -12.97 -21.61 -18.42
C CYS A 526 -11.59 -22.17 -18.07
N GLU A 527 -10.79 -22.49 -19.07
CA GLU A 527 -9.42 -23.01 -18.92
C GLU A 527 -8.52 -21.94 -18.30
N GLY A 528 -8.59 -20.69 -18.78
CA GLY A 528 -7.85 -19.55 -18.21
C GLY A 528 -8.20 -19.31 -16.74
N LYS A 529 -9.50 -19.38 -16.37
CA LYS A 529 -9.96 -19.26 -14.98
C LYS A 529 -9.42 -20.38 -14.08
N ALA A 530 -9.42 -21.62 -14.58
CA ALA A 530 -8.90 -22.76 -13.83
C ALA A 530 -7.38 -22.63 -13.62
N CYS A 531 -6.64 -22.33 -14.68
CA CYS A 531 -5.19 -22.13 -14.64
C CYS A 531 -4.80 -21.01 -13.65
N GLU A 532 -5.47 -19.86 -13.75
CA GLU A 532 -5.20 -18.70 -12.88
C GLU A 532 -5.56 -18.98 -11.42
N THR A 533 -6.67 -19.69 -11.16
CA THR A 533 -7.06 -20.08 -9.80
C THR A 533 -6.03 -21.02 -9.16
N SER A 534 -5.47 -21.96 -9.94
CA SER A 534 -4.38 -22.85 -9.48
C SER A 534 -3.14 -22.01 -9.10
N HIS A 535 -2.69 -21.14 -10.02
CA HIS A 535 -1.53 -20.29 -9.79
C HIS A 535 -1.69 -19.42 -8.54
N VAL A 536 -2.84 -18.75 -8.37
CA VAL A 536 -3.11 -17.89 -7.18
C VAL A 536 -3.15 -18.74 -5.91
N THR A 537 -3.67 -19.95 -5.96
CA THR A 537 -3.68 -20.86 -4.81
C THR A 537 -2.27 -21.25 -4.39
N GLU A 538 -1.39 -21.54 -5.34
CA GLU A 538 0.02 -21.83 -5.11
C GLU A 538 0.75 -20.60 -4.56
N ALA A 539 0.53 -19.43 -5.14
CA ALA A 539 1.10 -18.17 -4.70
C ALA A 539 0.68 -17.82 -3.26
N LEU A 540 -0.58 -17.98 -2.91
CA LEU A 540 -1.08 -17.79 -1.54
C LEU A 540 -0.44 -18.79 -0.57
N THR A 541 -0.29 -20.05 -0.98
CA THR A 541 0.36 -21.10 -0.19
C THR A 541 1.83 -20.74 0.09
N ALA A 542 2.56 -20.26 -0.92
CA ALA A 542 3.94 -19.79 -0.78
C ALA A 542 4.06 -18.56 0.16
N ASN A 543 3.00 -17.73 0.25
CA ASN A 543 2.90 -16.62 1.19
C ASN A 543 2.32 -17.03 2.56
N GLY A 544 2.29 -18.34 2.86
CA GLY A 544 1.94 -18.90 4.17
C GLY A 544 0.45 -19.00 4.48
N TYR A 545 -0.45 -18.81 3.50
CA TYR A 545 -1.89 -18.96 3.72
C TYR A 545 -2.28 -20.41 3.95
N PRO A 546 -3.02 -20.73 5.03
CA PRO A 546 -3.53 -22.07 5.25
C PRO A 546 -4.51 -22.52 4.15
N SER A 547 -4.42 -23.77 3.72
CA SER A 547 -5.33 -24.34 2.71
C SER A 547 -6.80 -24.22 3.11
N THR A 548 -7.09 -24.29 4.42
CA THR A 548 -8.45 -24.10 4.95
C THR A 548 -8.99 -22.69 4.72
N VAL A 549 -8.15 -21.65 4.79
CA VAL A 549 -8.56 -20.28 4.49
C VAL A 549 -8.85 -20.13 3.01
N ILE A 550 -7.96 -20.62 2.15
CA ILE A 550 -8.12 -20.58 0.68
C ILE A 550 -9.39 -21.32 0.28
N SER A 551 -9.58 -22.56 0.75
CA SER A 551 -10.76 -23.38 0.45
C SER A 551 -12.07 -22.72 0.94
N ASN A 552 -12.05 -22.05 2.09
CA ASN A 552 -13.23 -21.35 2.61
C ASN A 552 -13.60 -20.14 1.76
N ILE A 553 -12.60 -19.44 1.17
CA ILE A 553 -12.84 -18.33 0.25
C ILE A 553 -13.43 -18.87 -1.07
N LEU A 554 -12.85 -19.94 -1.63
CA LEU A 554 -13.32 -20.55 -2.87
C LEU A 554 -14.75 -21.13 -2.75
N LYS A 555 -15.11 -21.67 -1.57
CA LYS A 555 -16.48 -22.19 -1.31
C LYS A 555 -17.54 -21.11 -1.16
N LYS A 556 -17.17 -19.94 -0.68
CA LYS A 556 -18.04 -18.78 -0.71
C LYS A 556 -18.07 -18.30 -2.15
N LYS A 557 -19.05 -18.77 -2.94
CA LYS A 557 -19.33 -18.19 -4.26
C LYS A 557 -19.33 -16.67 -4.06
N PRO A 558 -18.56 -15.89 -4.83
CA PRO A 558 -18.68 -14.45 -4.77
C PRO A 558 -20.11 -14.11 -5.21
N THR A 559 -20.99 -13.89 -4.24
CA THR A 559 -22.28 -13.27 -4.51
C THR A 559 -21.98 -11.88 -5.02
N LEU A 560 -22.60 -11.49 -6.12
CA LEU A 560 -22.54 -10.16 -6.74
C LEU A 560 -22.92 -9.01 -5.78
N THR A 561 -23.20 -9.31 -4.51
CA THR A 561 -23.55 -8.37 -3.44
C THR A 561 -22.36 -7.89 -2.60
N THR A 562 -21.15 -8.44 -2.78
CA THR A 562 -19.94 -7.80 -2.24
C THR A 562 -19.46 -6.77 -3.27
N PRO A 563 -19.33 -5.51 -2.90
CA PRO A 563 -18.83 -4.48 -3.80
C PRO A 563 -17.50 -4.93 -4.41
N PRO A 564 -17.23 -4.61 -5.70
CA PRO A 564 -15.96 -4.96 -6.33
C PRO A 564 -14.81 -4.43 -5.48
N PRO A 565 -13.61 -5.07 -5.55
CA PRO A 565 -12.45 -4.67 -4.75
C PRO A 565 -12.10 -3.19 -4.78
N GLU A 566 -12.54 -2.49 -5.80
CA GLU A 566 -12.36 -1.04 -5.99
C GLU A 566 -13.32 -0.20 -5.16
N GLU A 567 -14.53 -0.65 -4.91
CA GLU A 567 -15.37 -0.05 -3.89
C GLU A 567 -14.78 -0.30 -2.50
N LEU A 568 -14.12 -1.43 -2.26
CA LEU A 568 -13.34 -1.65 -1.03
C LEU A 568 -12.12 -0.73 -0.98
N VAL A 569 -11.40 -0.52 -2.07
CA VAL A 569 -10.30 0.47 -2.15
C VAL A 569 -10.86 1.89 -2.06
N SER A 570 -11.97 2.20 -2.72
CA SER A 570 -12.66 3.49 -2.59
C SER A 570 -13.29 3.67 -1.21
N MET A 571 -13.77 2.59 -0.57
CA MET A 571 -14.19 2.61 0.84
C MET A 571 -13.01 2.90 1.80
N PHE A 572 -11.79 2.47 1.48
CA PHE A 572 -10.59 2.86 2.24
C PHE A 572 -10.18 4.32 1.98
N PHE A 573 -10.51 4.87 0.80
CA PHE A 573 -10.19 6.25 0.42
C PHE A 573 -11.38 7.21 0.48
N LYS A 574 -12.63 6.75 0.48
CA LYS A 574 -13.80 7.59 0.76
C LYS A 574 -13.84 7.94 2.24
N LEU A 575 -13.16 9.00 2.59
CA LEU A 575 -13.26 9.68 3.90
C LEU A 575 -14.63 10.32 4.15
N ALA A 576 -15.55 10.28 3.19
CA ALA A 576 -16.94 10.69 3.34
C ALA A 576 -17.79 9.95 2.30
N ASP A 577 -18.37 8.83 2.68
CA ASP A 577 -19.61 8.36 2.05
C ASP A 577 -20.72 9.32 2.51
N PRO A 578 -21.46 10.00 1.60
CA PRO A 578 -22.58 10.85 1.99
C PRO A 578 -23.67 10.11 2.79
N SER A 579 -23.67 8.77 2.73
CA SER A 579 -24.57 7.89 3.52
C SER A 579 -23.98 7.45 4.87
N ASP A 580 -22.71 7.78 5.18
CA ASP A 580 -22.07 7.40 6.44
C ASP A 580 -22.51 8.37 7.56
N THR A 581 -23.46 7.93 8.38
CA THR A 581 -23.97 8.66 9.54
C THR A 581 -23.06 8.54 10.76
N SER A 582 -21.83 8.00 10.62
CA SER A 582 -20.91 7.85 11.75
C SER A 582 -20.50 9.21 12.33
N LEU A 583 -20.56 9.33 13.66
CA LEU A 583 -20.22 10.54 14.41
C LEU A 583 -18.71 10.81 14.48
N GLY A 584 -17.87 9.83 14.08
CA GLY A 584 -16.42 9.98 14.10
C GLY A 584 -15.68 8.85 13.41
N PHE A 585 -14.36 9.03 13.24
CA PHE A 585 -13.47 8.07 12.57
C PHE A 585 -12.19 7.86 13.39
N ALA A 586 -11.78 6.60 13.59
CA ALA A 586 -10.53 6.22 14.25
C ALA A 586 -9.73 5.23 13.41
N CYS A 587 -8.42 5.50 13.22
CA CYS A 587 -7.50 4.61 12.53
C CYS A 587 -6.50 3.97 13.51
N LEU A 588 -6.92 2.90 14.20
CA LEU A 588 -6.18 2.31 15.32
C LEU A 588 -5.03 1.40 14.89
N PRO A 589 -3.85 1.50 15.54
CA PRO A 589 -2.82 0.49 15.44
C PRO A 589 -3.34 -0.87 15.90
N TYR A 590 -3.18 -1.92 15.09
CA TYR A 590 -3.63 -3.26 15.43
C TYR A 590 -2.69 -3.93 16.43
N ILE A 591 -3.23 -4.24 17.60
CA ILE A 591 -2.61 -5.08 18.63
C ILE A 591 -3.62 -6.16 18.98
N ARG A 592 -3.28 -7.41 18.68
CA ARG A 592 -4.17 -8.55 18.95
C ARG A 592 -4.54 -8.63 20.43
N GLY A 593 -5.83 -8.71 20.72
CA GLY A 593 -6.39 -8.75 22.07
C GLY A 593 -6.71 -7.37 22.68
N LEU A 594 -6.17 -6.28 22.12
CA LEU A 594 -6.47 -4.90 22.52
C LEU A 594 -7.37 -4.18 21.50
N SER A 595 -7.02 -4.28 20.20
CA SER A 595 -7.74 -3.53 19.17
C SER A 595 -9.17 -4.00 18.97
N GLU A 596 -9.47 -5.28 19.21
CA GLU A 596 -10.82 -5.82 19.07
C GLU A 596 -11.80 -5.25 20.12
N PRO A 597 -11.49 -5.21 21.44
CA PRO A 597 -12.33 -4.52 22.43
C PRO A 597 -12.46 -3.02 22.17
N LEU A 598 -11.38 -2.33 21.81
CA LEU A 598 -11.42 -0.90 21.45
C LEU A 598 -12.34 -0.64 20.26
N THR A 599 -12.24 -1.46 19.22
CA THR A 599 -13.12 -1.36 18.04
C THR A 599 -14.59 -1.54 18.43
N ARG A 600 -14.90 -2.49 19.33
CA ARG A 600 -16.28 -2.69 19.81
C ARG A 600 -16.77 -1.50 20.62
N LEU A 601 -15.94 -0.93 21.49
CA LEU A 601 -16.24 0.26 22.29
C LEU A 601 -16.58 1.45 21.40
N LEU A 602 -15.74 1.75 20.42
CA LEU A 602 -15.91 2.91 19.54
C LEU A 602 -17.13 2.73 18.61
N ARG A 603 -17.32 1.54 18.04
CA ARG A 603 -18.49 1.25 17.18
C ARG A 603 -19.82 1.34 17.93
N LYS A 604 -19.84 1.01 19.23
CA LYS A 604 -21.05 1.19 20.07
C LYS A 604 -21.47 2.66 20.19
N ASN A 605 -20.53 3.58 19.93
CA ASN A 605 -20.76 5.03 19.95
C ASN A 605 -20.73 5.63 18.53
N ASP A 606 -21.14 4.87 17.53
CA ASP A 606 -21.24 5.27 16.12
C ASP A 606 -19.94 5.85 15.54
N ILE A 607 -18.79 5.38 16.04
CA ILE A 607 -17.48 5.73 15.51
C ILE A 607 -17.00 4.62 14.56
N ARG A 608 -16.72 4.99 13.33
CA ARG A 608 -16.12 4.10 12.35
C ARG A 608 -14.66 3.82 12.70
N VAL A 609 -14.29 2.53 12.76
CA VAL A 609 -12.94 2.12 13.13
C VAL A 609 -12.29 1.32 12.03
N VAL A 610 -11.10 1.75 11.63
CA VAL A 610 -10.20 1.04 10.71
C VAL A 610 -8.94 0.64 11.46
N SER A 611 -8.49 -0.59 11.24
CA SER A 611 -7.24 -1.08 11.82
C SER A 611 -6.09 -0.89 10.82
N LYS A 612 -4.96 -0.35 11.28
CA LYS A 612 -3.68 -0.31 10.54
C LYS A 612 -2.64 -1.17 11.27
N PRO A 613 -1.63 -1.74 10.60
CA PRO A 613 -0.52 -2.35 11.33
C PRO A 613 0.18 -1.30 12.19
N ALA A 614 0.67 -1.69 13.36
CA ALA A 614 1.41 -0.76 14.22
C ALA A 614 2.62 -0.18 13.50
N LYS A 615 3.39 -1.04 12.81
CA LYS A 615 4.51 -0.65 11.96
C LYS A 615 4.82 -1.75 10.95
N THR A 616 5.13 -1.38 9.70
CA THR A 616 5.57 -2.31 8.67
C THR A 616 7.10 -2.33 8.54
N LEU A 617 7.67 -3.37 7.92
CA LEU A 617 9.12 -3.42 7.69
C LEU A 617 9.62 -2.21 6.89
N GLN A 618 8.86 -1.76 5.88
CA GLN A 618 9.23 -0.57 5.12
C GLN A 618 9.32 0.69 6.01
N GLN A 619 8.48 0.79 7.04
CA GLN A 619 8.49 1.92 7.97
C GLN A 619 9.59 1.79 9.05
N GLU A 620 10.16 0.59 9.24
CA GLU A 620 11.28 0.38 10.16
C GLU A 620 12.60 0.91 9.59
N PHE A 621 12.77 0.88 8.26
CA PHE A 621 13.99 1.38 7.64
C PHE A 621 13.95 2.89 7.48
N PRO A 622 15.13 3.56 7.58
CA PRO A 622 15.24 4.98 7.31
C PRO A 622 14.72 5.30 5.90
N SER A 623 13.84 6.30 5.83
CA SER A 623 13.38 6.79 4.51
C SER A 623 14.58 7.37 3.75
N PRO A 624 14.71 7.11 2.44
CA PRO A 624 15.72 7.78 1.62
C PRO A 624 15.42 9.28 1.41
N LYS A 625 14.26 9.76 1.88
CA LYS A 625 13.96 11.20 1.91
C LYS A 625 14.91 11.90 2.87
N PHE A 626 15.36 13.06 2.47
CA PHE A 626 16.08 13.96 3.38
C PHE A 626 15.22 14.26 4.61
N ARG A 627 15.80 14.16 5.81
CA ARG A 627 15.18 14.57 7.06
C ARG A 627 15.66 15.98 7.37
N GLN A 628 14.72 16.89 7.57
CA GLN A 628 15.06 18.22 8.08
C GLN A 628 15.70 18.10 9.47
N PRO A 629 16.68 18.95 9.78
CA PRO A 629 17.19 19.11 11.13
C PRO A 629 16.05 19.31 12.14
N LEU A 630 16.24 18.90 13.39
CA LEU A 630 15.20 18.94 14.42
C LEU A 630 14.63 20.34 14.65
N ASP A 631 15.46 21.35 14.56
CA ASP A 631 15.13 22.76 14.71
C ASP A 631 14.32 23.36 13.53
N LEU A 632 14.32 22.67 12.38
CA LEU A 632 13.58 23.07 11.18
C LEU A 632 12.35 22.18 10.92
N GLN A 633 12.04 21.24 11.82
CA GLN A 633 10.87 20.38 11.66
C GLN A 633 9.59 21.16 11.94
N CYS A 634 8.60 20.98 11.05
CA CYS A 634 7.27 21.53 11.15
C CYS A 634 6.33 20.60 11.92
N ASN A 635 5.23 21.11 12.44
CA ASN A 635 4.21 20.35 13.19
C ASN A 635 4.78 19.60 14.41
N VAL A 636 5.70 20.21 15.14
CA VAL A 636 6.32 19.67 16.35
C VAL A 636 5.96 20.50 17.58
N VAL A 637 5.83 19.82 18.72
CA VAL A 637 5.68 20.47 20.02
C VAL A 637 7.06 20.50 20.70
N TYR A 638 7.59 21.67 20.92
CA TYR A 638 8.84 21.84 21.65
C TYR A 638 8.58 21.75 23.15
N LYS A 639 9.32 20.89 23.84
CA LYS A 639 9.36 20.89 25.30
C LYS A 639 10.48 21.84 25.74
N ASN A 640 10.15 23.07 26.13
CA ASN A 640 11.10 23.92 26.82
C ASN A 640 11.37 23.29 28.19
N SER A 641 12.58 22.77 28.40
CA SER A 641 13.12 22.54 29.73
C SER A 641 13.47 23.91 30.28
N VAL A 642 12.58 24.52 31.05
CA VAL A 642 12.96 25.62 31.93
C VAL A 642 13.98 25.04 32.90
N ARG A 643 15.23 25.48 32.82
CA ARG A 643 16.28 25.24 33.83
C ARG A 643 16.01 26.04 35.07
#